data_3d32487ee9d3937144b9bd2148f2340c
#
_entry.id   3d32487ee9d3937144b9bd2148f2340c
#
_cell.length_a   1.000
_cell.length_b   1.000
_cell.length_c   1.000
_cell.angle_alpha   90.00
_cell.angle_beta   90.00
_cell.angle_gamma   90.00
#
_symmetry.space_group_name_H-M   'P 1'
#
loop_
_entity.id
_entity.type
_entity.pdbx_description
1 polymer ?
#
loop_
_entity_poly.entity_id
_entity_poly.type
_entity_poly.pdbx_seq_one_letter_code
_entity_poly.pdbx_strand_id
1 'polypeptide(L)'
;GEGIGATGYVRDGEPQAEAGPLPWAIHVQAWRAGLRDRLRAALPPDARFGAVLVALVIGDQRGIATEDWEVFRRTGISHLVSISGLHITMISGAAGALALGLWRRSFGLGRRLRRPLPLIWPAQQAALVVAILTALGYGLIAGMQVPAMRTVCMLAVAALALWSGRAPPASVVLAWAAGVAVAIDPWAVMSPGFWLSFGAVAAIFLAAREPPQRARAEGRWHRARAAVGATLTGAARTQWAVTVGLVPLTLLLFGQVSVVSCLANAVAIPVVSLLVTPLALAGAVLPVIVARPLLAVAHTTMTWLSDALAWLAAPAWAVWEAAQAGPVWMVLASAGVVFVLMPRERAPDVRAATPLRGARPARPARRTCPAVRAPPRWCGALLMMPMLLAGRTPVPEGEVRVTALDVGQGTAVLVETKAHALLYDTGPGYPSGASAGGQVIVPWLRAMGVRRLDALMVSHEDADHAGGVREVLAAVPVERRLTGAPLDHGLLIGSAPTKGGVASNAALWQPCEAGAAWTWNGVRFAILHPSVSDLGSARLASNARSCVLRVATAHRSLLLTGDIGVREEQGLIAAVPPEDLRADVLLVPHHGSGTSSGAAFLRAVQPEAAVFQLGYGNRYRHPRDDVWRRYGRQGIARYRTDETGAVSIVTAGPRLAISSFRQRERRYWRDAPAAPR
;
A
#
# COMPACT_ATOMS: atom_id res chain seq x y z
N GLY A 1 -12.67 -7.16 11.58
CA GLY A 1 -13.34 -6.03 12.22
C GLY A 1 -12.60 -5.63 13.48
N GLU A 2 -12.55 -4.33 13.81
CA GLU A 2 -11.83 -3.80 14.98
C GLU A 2 -12.54 -4.09 16.32
N GLY A 3 -13.57 -4.92 16.35
CA GLY A 3 -14.33 -5.26 17.56
C GLY A 3 -15.19 -4.09 18.09
N ILE A 4 -15.38 -3.04 17.29
CA ILE A 4 -16.22 -1.90 17.63
C ILE A 4 -17.68 -2.30 17.44
N GLY A 5 -18.44 -2.44 18.54
CA GLY A 5 -19.84 -2.83 18.49
C GLY A 5 -20.78 -1.73 18.02
N ALA A 6 -20.45 -0.46 18.28
CA ALA A 6 -21.20 0.71 17.84
C ALA A 6 -20.32 1.97 17.88
N THR A 7 -20.63 2.95 17.02
CA THR A 7 -20.09 4.30 17.08
C THR A 7 -21.23 5.30 17.15
N GLY A 8 -21.08 6.37 17.93
CA GLY A 8 -22.07 7.42 18.08
C GLY A 8 -21.43 8.75 18.44
N TYR A 9 -22.24 9.82 18.34
CA TYR A 9 -21.86 11.14 18.82
C TYR A 9 -22.66 11.45 20.08
N VAL A 10 -21.96 11.83 21.15
CA VAL A 10 -22.59 12.40 22.34
C VAL A 10 -22.70 13.91 22.09
N ARG A 11 -23.91 14.43 22.02
CA ARG A 11 -24.14 15.87 21.80
C ARG A 11 -24.02 16.67 23.09
N ASP A 12 -24.56 16.16 24.19
CA ASP A 12 -24.47 16.75 25.53
C ASP A 12 -24.53 15.60 26.54
N GLY A 13 -23.52 15.43 27.36
CA GLY A 13 -23.49 14.40 28.40
C GLY A 13 -22.09 14.24 29.00
N GLU A 14 -22.04 14.05 30.28
CA GLU A 14 -20.80 13.65 30.97
C GLU A 14 -20.48 12.20 30.66
N PRO A 15 -19.21 11.84 30.42
CA PRO A 15 -18.81 10.46 30.21
C PRO A 15 -19.10 9.66 31.48
N GLN A 16 -20.01 8.71 31.41
CA GLN A 16 -20.27 7.77 32.51
C GLN A 16 -19.13 6.72 32.52
N ALA A 17 -18.44 6.62 33.64
CA ALA A 17 -17.48 5.54 33.85
C ALA A 17 -18.25 4.23 34.02
N GLU A 18 -17.95 3.23 33.21
CA GLU A 18 -18.45 1.86 33.42
C GLU A 18 -17.95 1.33 34.77
N ALA A 19 -18.85 0.95 35.65
CA ALA A 19 -18.58 0.42 36.98
C ALA A 19 -18.27 -1.11 36.91
N GLY A 20 -17.21 -1.49 36.18
CA GLY A 20 -16.80 -2.90 36.08
C GLY A 20 -15.28 -3.04 35.86
N PRO A 21 -14.69 -4.23 36.15
CA PRO A 21 -13.29 -4.48 35.83
C PRO A 21 -13.09 -4.41 34.32
N LEU A 22 -12.30 -3.43 33.88
CA LEU A 22 -11.99 -3.23 32.47
C LEU A 22 -11.20 -4.44 31.92
N PRO A 23 -11.52 -4.93 30.71
CA PRO A 23 -10.74 -5.96 30.04
C PRO A 23 -9.25 -5.58 29.98
N TRP A 24 -8.35 -6.55 30.17
CA TRP A 24 -6.90 -6.33 30.12
C TRP A 24 -6.42 -5.54 28.89
N ALA A 25 -7.11 -5.74 27.74
CA ALA A 25 -6.82 -5.03 26.51
C ALA A 25 -6.97 -3.50 26.66
N ILE A 26 -7.93 -3.03 27.46
CA ILE A 26 -8.12 -1.59 27.73
C ILE A 26 -6.96 -1.04 28.55
N HIS A 27 -6.44 -1.79 29.54
CA HIS A 27 -5.27 -1.38 30.27
C HIS A 27 -4.03 -1.23 29.39
N VAL A 28 -3.82 -2.14 28.42
CA VAL A 28 -2.75 -2.01 27.42
C VAL A 28 -2.94 -0.76 26.57
N GLN A 29 -4.17 -0.47 26.11
CA GLN A 29 -4.45 0.73 25.33
C GLN A 29 -4.24 2.02 26.14
N ALA A 30 -4.68 2.05 27.38
CA ALA A 30 -4.45 3.17 28.28
C ALA A 30 -2.95 3.43 28.52
N TRP A 31 -2.17 2.36 28.71
CA TRP A 31 -0.73 2.47 28.85
C TRP A 31 -0.05 2.98 27.57
N ARG A 32 -0.45 2.48 26.40
CA ARG A 32 0.01 3.00 25.09
C ARG A 32 -0.33 4.48 24.90
N ALA A 33 -1.54 4.89 25.31
CA ALA A 33 -1.95 6.29 25.27
C ALA A 33 -1.06 7.14 26.18
N GLY A 34 -0.81 6.72 27.41
CA GLY A 34 0.09 7.38 28.34
C GLY A 34 1.52 7.52 27.80
N LEU A 35 2.07 6.49 27.13
CA LEU A 35 3.38 6.57 26.49
C LEU A 35 3.38 7.59 25.32
N ARG A 36 2.32 7.63 24.52
CA ARG A 36 2.17 8.60 23.43
C ARG A 36 2.18 10.04 23.97
N ASP A 37 1.37 10.29 24.99
CA ASP A 37 1.21 11.62 25.56
C ASP A 37 2.51 12.09 26.22
N ARG A 38 3.20 11.17 26.89
CA ARG A 38 4.53 11.41 27.46
C ARG A 38 5.58 11.76 26.42
N LEU A 39 5.63 11.02 25.29
CA LEU A 39 6.54 11.30 24.19
C LEU A 39 6.25 12.68 23.57
N ARG A 40 4.97 13.00 23.35
CA ARG A 40 4.55 14.31 22.81
C ARG A 40 4.90 15.45 23.74
N ALA A 41 4.71 15.30 25.04
CA ALA A 41 5.06 16.32 26.03
C ALA A 41 6.57 16.55 26.18
N ALA A 42 7.38 15.56 25.83
CA ALA A 42 8.84 15.66 25.89
C ALA A 42 9.48 16.23 24.62
N LEU A 43 8.74 16.23 23.49
CA LEU A 43 9.17 16.80 22.21
C LEU A 43 8.72 18.26 22.06
N PRO A 44 9.41 19.08 21.23
CA PRO A 44 8.93 20.40 20.85
C PRO A 44 7.54 20.33 20.19
N PRO A 45 6.68 21.35 20.40
CA PRO A 45 5.32 21.35 19.81
C PRO A 45 5.30 21.30 18.27
N ASP A 46 6.34 21.81 17.63
CA ASP A 46 6.57 21.89 16.19
C ASP A 46 7.43 20.74 15.65
N ALA A 47 7.67 19.68 16.45
CA ALA A 47 8.49 18.54 16.04
C ALA A 47 7.85 17.78 14.87
N ARG A 48 8.20 18.13 13.62
CA ARG A 48 7.67 17.55 12.37
C ARG A 48 7.66 16.02 12.39
N PHE A 49 8.76 15.40 12.81
CA PHE A 49 8.89 13.93 12.86
C PHE A 49 8.59 13.33 14.23
N GLY A 50 7.96 14.09 15.13
CA GLY A 50 7.53 13.57 16.44
C GLY A 50 6.57 12.38 16.32
N ALA A 51 5.66 12.43 15.32
CA ALA A 51 4.75 11.33 15.00
C ALA A 51 5.50 10.05 14.55
N VAL A 52 6.64 10.18 13.87
CA VAL A 52 7.49 9.04 13.48
C VAL A 52 8.11 8.39 14.72
N LEU A 53 8.60 9.18 15.69
CA LEU A 53 9.14 8.65 16.95
C LEU A 53 8.06 7.91 17.74
N VAL A 54 6.84 8.45 17.80
CA VAL A 54 5.67 7.77 18.40
C VAL A 54 5.37 6.45 17.67
N ALA A 55 5.39 6.45 16.34
CA ALA A 55 5.17 5.26 15.53
C ALA A 55 6.22 4.16 15.77
N LEU A 56 7.49 4.54 15.99
CA LEU A 56 8.57 3.60 16.29
C LEU A 56 8.49 2.99 17.70
N VAL A 57 7.85 3.68 18.66
CA VAL A 57 7.72 3.20 20.05
C VAL A 57 6.44 2.40 20.26
N ILE A 58 5.29 2.91 19.83
CA ILE A 58 3.97 2.32 20.11
C ILE A 58 3.20 1.89 18.86
N GLY A 59 3.74 2.07 17.65
CA GLY A 59 3.09 1.68 16.39
C GLY A 59 1.97 2.62 15.91
N ASP A 60 1.75 3.77 16.56
CA ASP A 60 0.72 4.73 16.14
C ASP A 60 1.25 5.66 15.04
N GLN A 61 0.78 5.43 13.80
CA GLN A 61 1.21 6.12 12.58
C GLN A 61 0.31 7.30 12.19
N ARG A 62 -0.80 7.54 12.89
CA ARG A 62 -1.87 8.47 12.49
C ARG A 62 -1.43 9.93 12.36
N GLY A 63 -0.37 10.31 13.04
CA GLY A 63 0.15 11.69 13.01
C GLY A 63 1.20 11.97 11.95
N ILE A 64 1.58 10.98 11.13
CA ILE A 64 2.61 11.16 10.09
C ILE A 64 1.97 11.82 8.88
N ALA A 65 2.57 12.93 8.40
CA ALA A 65 2.07 13.66 7.26
C ALA A 65 2.08 12.83 5.97
N THR A 66 1.10 13.07 5.10
CA THR A 66 0.96 12.35 3.82
C THR A 66 2.17 12.56 2.92
N GLU A 67 2.75 13.75 2.93
CA GLU A 67 3.95 14.12 2.17
C GLU A 67 5.17 13.31 2.61
N ASP A 68 5.33 13.08 3.92
CA ASP A 68 6.41 12.27 4.47
C ASP A 68 6.21 10.78 4.11
N TRP A 69 4.97 10.28 4.14
CA TRP A 69 4.65 8.93 3.66
C TRP A 69 5.00 8.74 2.19
N GLU A 70 4.80 9.75 1.36
CA GLU A 70 5.16 9.69 -0.06
C GLU A 70 6.68 9.57 -0.24
N VAL A 71 7.48 10.36 0.49
CA VAL A 71 8.95 10.25 0.49
C VAL A 71 9.39 8.85 0.94
N PHE A 72 8.81 8.32 2.02
CA PHE A 72 9.15 6.99 2.54
C PHE A 72 8.75 5.87 1.56
N ARG A 73 7.65 6.04 0.85
CA ARG A 73 7.19 5.11 -0.18
C ARG A 73 8.12 5.14 -1.40
N ARG A 74 8.46 6.33 -1.90
CA ARG A 74 9.33 6.51 -3.07
C ARG A 74 10.74 5.97 -2.83
N THR A 75 11.25 6.08 -1.60
CA THR A 75 12.56 5.56 -1.20
C THR A 75 12.52 4.09 -0.72
N GLY A 76 11.34 3.51 -0.57
CA GLY A 76 11.16 2.11 -0.14
C GLY A 76 11.44 1.86 1.33
N ILE A 77 11.44 2.91 2.18
CA ILE A 77 11.69 2.80 3.63
C ILE A 77 10.43 2.75 4.48
N SER A 78 9.22 2.78 3.90
CA SER A 78 7.95 2.79 4.64
C SER A 78 7.86 1.71 5.71
N HIS A 79 8.50 0.55 5.49
CA HIS A 79 8.55 -0.56 6.43
C HIS A 79 9.40 -0.28 7.69
N LEU A 80 10.26 0.74 7.69
CA LEU A 80 11.07 1.16 8.85
C LEU A 80 10.34 2.13 9.76
N VAL A 81 9.37 2.88 9.23
CA VAL A 81 8.60 3.90 9.96
C VAL A 81 7.49 3.27 10.82
N SER A 82 7.20 2.00 10.61
CA SER A 82 6.39 1.17 11.50
C SER A 82 7.28 0.31 12.39
N ILE A 83 6.73 -0.21 13.49
CA ILE A 83 7.45 -1.21 14.25
C ILE A 83 7.69 -2.43 13.36
N SER A 84 8.93 -2.57 12.91
CA SER A 84 9.34 -3.63 11.99
C SER A 84 9.72 -4.90 12.73
N GLY A 85 9.68 -6.01 12.01
CA GLY A 85 10.20 -7.28 12.52
C GLY A 85 11.67 -7.20 12.95
N LEU A 86 12.46 -6.34 12.30
CA LEU A 86 13.85 -6.11 12.67
C LEU A 86 13.97 -5.49 14.07
N HIS A 87 13.13 -4.50 14.42
CA HIS A 87 13.14 -3.86 15.74
C HIS A 87 12.80 -4.87 16.84
N ILE A 88 11.75 -5.68 16.65
CA ILE A 88 11.36 -6.73 17.62
C ILE A 88 12.49 -7.75 17.76
N THR A 89 13.06 -8.22 16.65
CA THR A 89 14.14 -9.22 16.66
C THR A 89 15.41 -8.68 17.32
N MET A 90 15.77 -7.43 17.06
CA MET A 90 16.94 -6.79 17.63
C MET A 90 16.82 -6.61 19.15
N ILE A 91 15.68 -6.10 19.61
CA ILE A 91 15.44 -5.85 21.05
C ILE A 91 15.34 -7.17 21.80
N SER A 92 14.58 -8.14 21.30
CA SER A 92 14.44 -9.46 21.90
C SER A 92 15.76 -10.25 21.88
N GLY A 93 16.52 -10.15 20.78
CA GLY A 93 17.85 -10.74 20.67
C GLY A 93 18.86 -10.13 21.66
N ALA A 94 18.85 -8.81 21.82
CA ALA A 94 19.69 -8.12 22.81
C ALA A 94 19.31 -8.52 24.24
N ALA A 95 18.02 -8.58 24.56
CA ALA A 95 17.54 -9.03 25.87
C ALA A 95 17.93 -10.50 26.14
N GLY A 96 17.77 -11.38 25.15
CA GLY A 96 18.21 -12.78 25.24
C GLY A 96 19.72 -12.92 25.42
N ALA A 97 20.52 -12.13 24.69
CA ALA A 97 21.99 -12.13 24.82
C ALA A 97 22.42 -11.62 26.20
N LEU A 98 21.78 -10.57 26.72
CA LEU A 98 22.01 -10.08 28.09
C LEU A 98 21.66 -11.15 29.10
N ALA A 99 20.48 -11.77 28.99
CA ALA A 99 20.03 -12.85 29.85
C ALA A 99 21.03 -14.02 29.82
N LEU A 100 21.51 -14.42 28.65
CA LEU A 100 22.53 -15.46 28.50
C LEU A 100 23.81 -15.11 29.24
N GLY A 101 24.29 -13.87 29.09
CA GLY A 101 25.49 -13.38 29.77
C GLY A 101 25.35 -13.37 31.29
N LEU A 102 24.25 -12.83 31.82
CA LEU A 102 23.95 -12.77 33.25
C LEU A 102 23.76 -14.17 33.83
N TRP A 103 23.00 -15.04 33.11
CA TRP A 103 22.76 -16.42 33.55
C TRP A 103 24.06 -17.23 33.66
N ARG A 104 24.97 -17.07 32.69
CA ARG A 104 26.30 -17.71 32.73
C ARG A 104 27.15 -17.18 33.91
N ARG A 105 27.11 -15.85 34.16
CA ARG A 105 27.82 -15.23 35.29
C ARG A 105 27.26 -15.65 36.67
N SER A 106 25.98 -16.00 36.74
CA SER A 106 25.35 -16.51 37.97
C SER A 106 25.95 -17.82 38.48
N PHE A 107 26.72 -18.54 37.62
CA PHE A 107 27.47 -19.71 38.06
C PHE A 107 28.43 -19.42 39.18
N GLY A 108 29.14 -18.27 39.14
CA GLY A 108 30.03 -17.82 40.20
C GLY A 108 29.29 -17.44 41.50
N LEU A 109 28.12 -16.81 41.37
CA LEU A 109 27.26 -16.44 42.48
C LEU A 109 26.59 -17.68 43.09
N GLY A 110 26.15 -18.63 42.26
CA GLY A 110 25.50 -19.87 42.68
C GLY A 110 26.43 -20.84 43.45
N ARG A 111 27.74 -20.74 43.26
CA ARG A 111 28.73 -21.46 44.12
C ARG A 111 28.61 -21.05 45.56
N ARG A 112 28.30 -19.78 45.84
CA ARG A 112 28.03 -19.28 47.21
C ARG A 112 26.67 -19.74 47.74
N LEU A 113 25.68 -19.92 46.86
CA LEU A 113 24.30 -20.30 47.19
C LEU A 113 24.04 -21.82 47.11
N ARG A 114 25.06 -22.66 46.91
CA ARG A 114 25.01 -24.14 46.79
C ARG A 114 24.15 -24.66 45.62
N ARG A 115 23.54 -23.81 44.80
CA ARG A 115 22.72 -24.19 43.61
C ARG A 115 22.98 -23.24 42.43
N PRO A 116 24.00 -23.47 41.60
CA PRO A 116 24.26 -22.64 40.44
C PRO A 116 23.13 -22.79 39.40
N LEU A 117 22.51 -21.66 39.06
CA LEU A 117 21.34 -21.59 38.15
C LEU A 117 21.57 -22.31 36.78
N PRO A 118 22.77 -22.23 36.17
CA PRO A 118 23.02 -22.92 34.90
C PRO A 118 22.99 -24.45 34.97
N LEU A 119 23.10 -25.05 36.16
CA LEU A 119 22.97 -26.50 36.36
C LEU A 119 21.51 -26.92 36.59
N ILE A 120 20.64 -25.98 36.99
CA ILE A 120 19.20 -26.24 37.15
C ILE A 120 18.49 -26.08 35.82
N TRP A 121 18.85 -25.02 35.07
CA TRP A 121 18.21 -24.69 33.78
C TRP A 121 19.25 -24.18 32.76
N PRO A 122 19.32 -24.78 31.56
CA PRO A 122 20.33 -24.40 30.57
C PRO A 122 20.26 -22.91 30.20
N ALA A 123 21.39 -22.23 30.19
CA ALA A 123 21.46 -20.80 29.92
C ALA A 123 20.88 -20.38 28.57
N GLN A 124 20.96 -21.26 27.56
CA GLN A 124 20.37 -21.03 26.25
C GLN A 124 18.84 -21.01 26.32
N GLN A 125 18.23 -21.95 27.07
CA GLN A 125 16.77 -22.01 27.21
C GLN A 125 16.25 -20.79 28.00
N ALA A 126 16.93 -20.38 29.10
CA ALA A 126 16.59 -19.16 29.82
C ALA A 126 16.67 -17.92 28.91
N ALA A 127 17.69 -17.83 28.06
CA ALA A 127 17.85 -16.74 27.10
C ALA A 127 16.72 -16.72 26.05
N LEU A 128 16.30 -17.90 25.54
CA LEU A 128 15.19 -18.02 24.59
C LEU A 128 13.86 -17.57 25.22
N VAL A 129 13.59 -17.96 26.46
CA VAL A 129 12.39 -17.52 27.18
C VAL A 129 12.38 -15.99 27.33
N VAL A 130 13.47 -15.40 27.79
CA VAL A 130 13.58 -13.94 27.94
C VAL A 130 13.39 -13.24 26.58
N ALA A 131 13.99 -13.77 25.51
CA ALA A 131 13.83 -13.23 24.17
C ALA A 131 12.36 -13.26 23.71
N ILE A 132 11.66 -14.38 23.89
CA ILE A 132 10.24 -14.51 23.48
C ILE A 132 9.35 -13.62 24.34
N LEU A 133 9.54 -13.57 25.66
CA LEU A 133 8.77 -12.68 26.54
C LEU A 133 8.98 -11.21 26.18
N THR A 134 10.21 -10.83 25.83
CA THR A 134 10.53 -9.47 25.36
C THR A 134 9.87 -9.18 24.01
N ALA A 135 9.87 -10.14 23.07
CA ALA A 135 9.22 -10.00 21.79
C ALA A 135 7.70 -9.83 21.94
N LEU A 136 7.07 -10.63 22.82
CA LEU A 136 5.65 -10.53 23.15
C LEU A 136 5.32 -9.19 23.81
N GLY A 137 6.08 -8.79 24.82
CA GLY A 137 5.89 -7.53 25.54
C GLY A 137 6.01 -6.32 24.60
N TYR A 138 7.04 -6.28 23.76
CA TYR A 138 7.19 -5.21 22.78
C TYR A 138 6.11 -5.27 21.71
N GLY A 139 5.68 -6.46 21.27
CA GLY A 139 4.55 -6.65 20.36
C GLY A 139 3.24 -6.10 20.93
N LEU A 140 2.98 -6.30 22.24
CA LEU A 140 1.80 -5.73 22.93
C LEU A 140 1.85 -4.20 22.97
N ILE A 141 3.01 -3.63 23.29
CA ILE A 141 3.22 -2.16 23.23
C ILE A 141 3.00 -1.66 21.80
N ALA A 142 3.45 -2.39 20.80
CA ALA A 142 3.24 -2.12 19.38
C ALA A 142 1.76 -2.25 18.95
N GLY A 143 0.88 -2.72 19.82
CA GLY A 143 -0.54 -2.95 19.53
C GLY A 143 -0.82 -4.24 18.78
N MET A 144 0.11 -5.20 18.78
CA MET A 144 0.01 -6.50 18.08
C MET A 144 -0.45 -6.38 16.62
N GLN A 145 -0.03 -5.30 15.96
CA GLN A 145 -0.31 -5.12 14.53
C GLN A 145 0.23 -6.29 13.72
N VAL A 146 -0.35 -6.53 12.55
CA VAL A 146 -0.02 -7.69 11.69
C VAL A 146 1.49 -7.92 11.48
N PRO A 147 2.36 -6.89 11.26
CA PRO A 147 3.81 -7.09 11.17
C PRO A 147 4.43 -7.63 12.46
N ALA A 148 4.01 -7.12 13.62
CA ALA A 148 4.52 -7.53 14.93
C ALA A 148 4.12 -8.98 15.23
N MET A 149 2.85 -9.33 15.04
CA MET A 149 2.33 -10.67 15.26
C MET A 149 3.09 -11.72 14.43
N ARG A 150 3.31 -11.46 13.13
CA ARG A 150 4.09 -12.38 12.27
C ARG A 150 5.52 -12.57 12.79
N THR A 151 6.17 -11.51 13.22
CA THR A 151 7.54 -11.59 13.76
C THR A 151 7.59 -12.40 15.04
N VAL A 152 6.63 -12.19 15.95
CA VAL A 152 6.53 -12.98 17.18
C VAL A 152 6.31 -14.46 16.84
N CYS A 153 5.45 -14.80 15.87
CA CYS A 153 5.27 -16.17 15.41
C CYS A 153 6.56 -16.77 14.84
N MET A 154 7.28 -16.02 13.98
CA MET A 154 8.56 -16.48 13.43
C MET A 154 9.59 -16.75 14.53
N LEU A 155 9.71 -15.84 15.49
CA LEU A 155 10.63 -15.98 16.63
C LEU A 155 10.24 -17.15 17.53
N ALA A 156 8.94 -17.34 17.80
CA ALA A 156 8.45 -18.44 18.63
C ALA A 156 8.76 -19.82 17.98
N VAL A 157 8.50 -19.95 16.68
CA VAL A 157 8.80 -21.18 15.93
C VAL A 157 10.31 -21.44 15.89
N ALA A 158 11.12 -20.40 15.65
CA ALA A 158 12.58 -20.53 15.66
C ALA A 158 13.11 -20.90 17.07
N ALA A 159 12.57 -20.27 18.12
CA ALA A 159 12.94 -20.57 19.50
C ALA A 159 12.57 -22.01 19.89
N LEU A 160 11.40 -22.49 19.48
CA LEU A 160 10.96 -23.87 19.71
C LEU A 160 11.86 -24.88 19.00
N ALA A 161 12.26 -24.59 17.76
CA ALA A 161 13.22 -25.40 17.02
C ALA A 161 14.57 -25.48 17.74
N LEU A 162 15.10 -24.33 18.21
CA LEU A 162 16.35 -24.28 18.98
C LEU A 162 16.20 -24.98 20.34
N TRP A 163 15.06 -24.82 21.01
CA TRP A 163 14.76 -25.48 22.30
C TRP A 163 14.77 -26.99 22.17
N SER A 164 14.19 -27.52 21.10
CA SER A 164 14.14 -28.98 20.87
C SER A 164 15.51 -29.60 20.52
N GLY A 165 16.58 -28.81 20.44
CA GLY A 165 17.90 -29.27 20.02
C GLY A 165 17.99 -29.74 18.57
N ARG A 166 16.92 -29.58 17.81
CA ARG A 166 16.87 -29.89 16.38
C ARG A 166 17.29 -28.66 15.59
N ALA A 167 18.05 -28.86 14.53
CA ALA A 167 18.45 -27.82 13.59
C ALA A 167 17.76 -28.06 12.24
N PRO A 168 16.45 -27.85 12.13
CA PRO A 168 15.75 -28.04 10.86
C PRO A 168 16.26 -27.04 9.82
N PRO A 169 16.17 -27.37 8.52
CA PRO A 169 16.46 -26.41 7.47
C PRO A 169 15.65 -25.12 7.63
N ALA A 170 16.24 -23.96 7.30
CA ALA A 170 15.59 -22.66 7.44
C ALA A 170 14.24 -22.58 6.67
N SER A 171 14.13 -23.29 5.54
CA SER A 171 12.87 -23.41 4.78
C SER A 171 11.75 -24.08 5.57
N VAL A 172 12.07 -25.09 6.38
CA VAL A 172 11.09 -25.77 7.25
C VAL A 172 10.63 -24.83 8.37
N VAL A 173 11.57 -24.11 9.01
CA VAL A 173 11.23 -23.11 10.05
C VAL A 173 10.32 -22.02 9.46
N LEU A 174 10.64 -21.54 8.26
CA LEU A 174 9.85 -20.51 7.58
C LEU A 174 8.44 -21.01 7.22
N ALA A 175 8.33 -22.27 6.74
CA ALA A 175 7.05 -22.88 6.41
C ALA A 175 6.17 -23.07 7.66
N TRP A 176 6.73 -23.55 8.77
CA TRP A 176 6.02 -23.66 10.03
C TRP A 176 5.57 -22.29 10.56
N ALA A 177 6.45 -21.27 10.48
CA ALA A 177 6.10 -19.92 10.90
C ALA A 177 4.95 -19.35 10.07
N ALA A 178 4.94 -19.59 8.75
CA ALA A 178 3.84 -19.20 7.87
C ALA A 178 2.55 -19.95 8.23
N GLY A 179 2.63 -21.27 8.44
CA GLY A 179 1.49 -22.10 8.86
C GLY A 179 0.88 -21.64 10.18
N VAL A 180 1.70 -21.35 11.18
CA VAL A 180 1.24 -20.82 12.49
C VAL A 180 0.60 -19.45 12.33
N ALA A 181 1.19 -18.55 11.54
CA ALA A 181 0.61 -17.23 11.30
C ALA A 181 -0.77 -17.32 10.63
N VAL A 182 -0.93 -18.21 9.64
CA VAL A 182 -2.23 -18.43 8.96
C VAL A 182 -3.23 -19.14 9.87
N ALA A 183 -2.78 -20.06 10.75
CA ALA A 183 -3.66 -20.72 11.71
C ALA A 183 -4.23 -19.74 12.75
N ILE A 184 -3.45 -18.72 13.15
CA ILE A 184 -3.89 -17.67 14.08
C ILE A 184 -4.76 -16.63 13.36
N ASP A 185 -4.37 -16.22 12.17
CA ASP A 185 -5.10 -15.26 11.33
C ASP A 185 -5.19 -15.79 9.89
N PRO A 186 -6.28 -16.49 9.53
CA PRO A 186 -6.49 -16.98 8.17
C PRO A 186 -6.50 -15.88 7.10
N TRP A 187 -6.85 -14.66 7.48
CA TRP A 187 -6.87 -13.51 6.58
C TRP A 187 -5.47 -12.88 6.34
N ALA A 188 -4.46 -13.31 7.08
CA ALA A 188 -3.09 -12.83 6.90
C ALA A 188 -2.59 -12.93 5.45
N VAL A 189 -3.01 -13.98 4.72
CA VAL A 189 -2.66 -14.20 3.30
C VAL A 189 -3.21 -13.13 2.36
N MET A 190 -4.22 -12.37 2.79
CA MET A 190 -4.78 -11.24 2.03
C MET A 190 -3.94 -9.96 2.22
N SER A 191 -3.08 -9.92 3.23
CA SER A 191 -2.24 -8.76 3.53
C SER A 191 -0.98 -8.76 2.64
N PRO A 192 -0.69 -7.68 1.91
CA PRO A 192 0.57 -7.52 1.18
C PRO A 192 1.80 -7.75 2.07
N GLY A 193 1.73 -7.28 3.32
CA GLY A 193 2.81 -7.44 4.27
C GLY A 193 3.15 -8.89 4.61
N PHE A 194 2.19 -9.84 4.56
CA PHE A 194 2.47 -11.26 4.74
C PHE A 194 3.46 -11.75 3.69
N TRP A 195 3.16 -11.55 2.43
CA TRP A 195 4.00 -11.98 1.31
C TRP A 195 5.35 -11.29 1.28
N LEU A 196 5.39 -9.98 1.55
CA LEU A 196 6.64 -9.23 1.59
C LEU A 196 7.55 -9.68 2.74
N SER A 197 6.98 -9.97 3.93
CA SER A 197 7.75 -10.40 5.10
C SER A 197 8.37 -11.78 4.89
N PHE A 198 7.55 -12.76 4.51
CA PHE A 198 8.02 -14.12 4.25
C PHE A 198 8.92 -14.18 3.02
N GLY A 199 8.61 -13.42 1.96
CA GLY A 199 9.42 -13.30 0.75
C GLY A 199 10.80 -12.69 1.02
N ALA A 200 10.90 -11.66 1.86
CA ALA A 200 12.17 -11.06 2.26
C ALA A 200 13.06 -12.07 2.99
N VAL A 201 12.50 -12.79 3.97
CA VAL A 201 13.26 -13.81 4.71
C VAL A 201 13.68 -14.96 3.79
N ALA A 202 12.80 -15.39 2.87
CA ALA A 202 13.14 -16.41 1.87
C ALA A 202 14.28 -15.95 0.95
N ALA A 203 14.26 -14.69 0.48
CA ALA A 203 15.32 -14.10 -0.33
C ALA A 203 16.67 -14.04 0.42
N ILE A 204 16.64 -13.67 1.70
CA ILE A 204 17.84 -13.69 2.56
C ILE A 204 18.41 -15.09 2.68
N PHE A 205 17.58 -16.09 2.97
CA PHE A 205 18.05 -17.47 3.09
C PHE A 205 18.57 -18.03 1.75
N LEU A 206 17.95 -17.65 0.63
CA LEU A 206 18.42 -18.05 -0.69
C LEU A 206 19.81 -17.45 -1.00
N ALA A 207 20.05 -16.19 -0.59
CA ALA A 207 21.32 -15.52 -0.80
C ALA A 207 22.42 -15.89 0.22
N ALA A 208 22.04 -16.34 1.43
CA ALA A 208 22.96 -16.59 2.55
C ALA A 208 23.71 -17.94 2.50
N ARG A 209 23.49 -18.77 1.48
CA ARG A 209 24.05 -20.13 1.41
C ARG A 209 25.57 -20.23 1.27
N GLU A 210 26.29 -19.14 1.09
CA GLU A 210 27.76 -19.15 1.11
C GLU A 210 28.27 -18.76 2.50
N PRO A 211 29.00 -19.66 3.19
CA PRO A 211 29.65 -19.28 4.45
C PRO A 211 30.68 -18.15 4.17
N PRO A 212 30.77 -17.14 5.02
CA PRO A 212 31.81 -16.13 4.87
C PRO A 212 33.17 -16.80 4.93
N GLN A 213 33.99 -16.61 3.91
CA GLN A 213 35.39 -17.06 3.92
C GLN A 213 36.09 -16.36 5.09
N ARG A 214 36.47 -17.11 6.12
CA ARG A 214 37.30 -16.61 7.20
C ARG A 214 38.66 -16.24 6.62
N ALA A 215 38.87 -14.95 6.40
CA ALA A 215 40.18 -14.44 6.00
C ALA A 215 41.17 -14.76 7.13
N ARG A 216 42.21 -15.56 6.83
CA ARG A 216 43.40 -15.72 7.70
C ARG A 216 44.16 -14.41 7.66
N ALA A 217 43.71 -13.41 8.43
CA ALA A 217 44.41 -12.14 8.53
C ALA A 217 45.37 -12.20 9.75
N GLU A 218 46.61 -11.94 9.50
CA GLU A 218 47.61 -11.77 10.54
C GLU A 218 47.54 -10.33 11.09
N GLY A 219 47.46 -10.22 12.44
CA GLY A 219 47.40 -8.94 13.13
C GLY A 219 45.99 -8.47 13.52
N ARG A 220 45.91 -7.76 14.65
CA ARG A 220 44.64 -7.29 15.27
C ARG A 220 43.88 -6.29 14.40
N TRP A 221 44.59 -5.37 13.76
CA TRP A 221 44.04 -4.35 12.86
C TRP A 221 43.56 -4.94 11.54
N HIS A 222 44.31 -5.86 10.95
CA HIS A 222 43.92 -6.54 9.72
C HIS A 222 42.66 -7.41 9.95
N ARG A 223 42.57 -8.08 11.10
CA ARG A 223 41.36 -8.83 11.49
C ARG A 223 40.14 -7.90 11.67
N ALA A 224 40.32 -6.73 12.29
CA ALA A 224 39.23 -5.76 12.48
C ALA A 224 38.75 -5.20 11.12
N ARG A 225 39.66 -4.80 10.26
CA ARG A 225 39.31 -4.31 8.89
C ARG A 225 38.63 -5.42 8.06
N ALA A 226 39.13 -6.64 8.11
CA ALA A 226 38.53 -7.78 7.43
C ALA A 226 37.13 -8.10 7.97
N ALA A 227 36.92 -8.00 9.28
CA ALA A 227 35.60 -8.19 9.89
C ALA A 227 34.61 -7.09 9.48
N VAL A 228 35.03 -5.84 9.49
CA VAL A 228 34.19 -4.70 9.01
C VAL A 228 33.85 -4.88 7.54
N GLY A 229 34.85 -5.20 6.69
CA GLY A 229 34.62 -5.45 5.26
C GLY A 229 33.66 -6.60 5.02
N ALA A 230 33.81 -7.71 5.75
CA ALA A 230 32.90 -8.86 5.65
C ALA A 230 31.47 -8.51 6.10
N THR A 231 31.31 -7.70 7.14
CA THR A 231 30.02 -7.23 7.63
C THR A 231 29.34 -6.32 6.58
N LEU A 232 30.07 -5.35 6.03
CA LEU A 232 29.54 -4.45 5.01
C LEU A 232 29.16 -5.17 3.72
N THR A 233 30.02 -6.09 3.23
CA THR A 233 29.70 -6.89 2.03
C THR A 233 28.54 -7.84 2.28
N GLY A 234 28.42 -8.40 3.48
CA GLY A 234 27.28 -9.22 3.89
C GLY A 234 25.98 -8.41 3.92
N ALA A 235 26.01 -7.22 4.53
CA ALA A 235 24.87 -6.31 4.58
C ALA A 235 24.43 -5.86 3.18
N ALA A 236 25.37 -5.43 2.35
CA ALA A 236 25.09 -5.03 0.96
C ALA A 236 24.49 -6.17 0.14
N ARG A 237 25.01 -7.40 0.30
CA ARG A 237 24.48 -8.59 -0.36
C ARG A 237 23.07 -8.93 0.10
N THR A 238 22.82 -8.86 1.40
CA THR A 238 21.49 -9.08 1.99
C THR A 238 20.49 -8.04 1.47
N GLN A 239 20.87 -6.76 1.48
CA GLN A 239 20.03 -5.68 0.97
C GLN A 239 19.71 -5.86 -0.52
N TRP A 240 20.72 -6.18 -1.34
CA TRP A 240 20.52 -6.46 -2.75
C TRP A 240 19.59 -7.66 -2.97
N ALA A 241 19.77 -8.74 -2.21
CA ALA A 241 18.95 -9.94 -2.32
C ALA A 241 17.48 -9.67 -1.95
N VAL A 242 17.23 -8.91 -0.91
CA VAL A 242 15.87 -8.50 -0.52
C VAL A 242 15.25 -7.60 -1.59
N THR A 243 16.00 -6.60 -2.06
CA THR A 243 15.49 -5.68 -3.09
C THR A 243 15.11 -6.42 -4.38
N VAL A 244 16.02 -7.24 -4.93
CA VAL A 244 15.74 -8.01 -6.15
C VAL A 244 14.69 -9.09 -5.89
N GLY A 245 14.76 -9.74 -4.72
CA GLY A 245 13.84 -10.80 -4.31
C GLY A 245 12.40 -10.36 -4.22
N LEU A 246 12.18 -9.11 -3.84
CA LEU A 246 10.83 -8.56 -3.67
C LEU A 246 10.28 -7.86 -4.93
N VAL A 247 11.07 -7.67 -5.99
CA VAL A 247 10.62 -6.99 -7.22
C VAL A 247 9.29 -7.56 -7.75
N PRO A 248 9.13 -8.88 -7.96
CA PRO A 248 7.86 -9.40 -8.48
C PRO A 248 6.68 -9.12 -7.55
N LEU A 249 6.88 -9.26 -6.23
CA LEU A 249 5.83 -9.01 -5.24
C LEU A 249 5.46 -7.52 -5.16
N THR A 250 6.44 -6.63 -5.19
CA THR A 250 6.18 -5.18 -5.12
C THR A 250 5.49 -4.67 -6.39
N LEU A 251 5.85 -5.18 -7.56
CA LEU A 251 5.15 -4.87 -8.80
C LEU A 251 3.71 -5.41 -8.80
N LEU A 252 3.50 -6.65 -8.34
CA LEU A 252 2.16 -7.23 -8.27
C LEU A 252 1.25 -6.47 -7.30
N LEU A 253 1.77 -6.09 -6.12
CA LEU A 253 0.98 -5.54 -5.02
C LEU A 253 0.81 -4.02 -5.10
N PHE A 254 1.79 -3.32 -5.67
CA PHE A 254 1.82 -1.85 -5.66
C PHE A 254 2.02 -1.21 -7.04
N GLY A 255 2.28 -2.00 -8.10
CA GLY A 255 2.55 -1.49 -9.45
C GLY A 255 3.85 -0.69 -9.56
N GLN A 256 4.74 -0.74 -8.54
CA GLN A 256 5.94 0.09 -8.49
C GLN A 256 7.08 -0.58 -7.73
N VAL A 257 8.32 -0.18 -8.06
CA VAL A 257 9.55 -0.55 -7.35
C VAL A 257 10.40 0.70 -7.15
N SER A 258 10.87 0.92 -5.93
CA SER A 258 11.84 1.98 -5.67
C SER A 258 13.22 1.58 -6.17
N VAL A 259 13.73 2.30 -7.16
CA VAL A 259 15.07 2.08 -7.74
C VAL A 259 16.16 2.48 -6.75
N VAL A 260 15.89 3.53 -5.98
CA VAL A 260 16.84 4.08 -4.99
C VAL A 260 16.81 3.35 -3.65
N SER A 261 15.94 2.34 -3.48
CA SER A 261 15.73 1.67 -2.20
C SER A 261 16.97 0.99 -1.64
N CYS A 262 17.86 0.46 -2.48
CA CYS A 262 19.12 -0.12 -2.00
C CYS A 262 19.98 0.90 -1.25
N LEU A 263 20.12 2.09 -1.83
CA LEU A 263 20.92 3.17 -1.22
C LEU A 263 20.20 3.77 -0.01
N ALA A 264 18.90 4.06 -0.15
CA ALA A 264 18.09 4.58 0.95
C ALA A 264 18.13 3.66 2.17
N ASN A 265 17.92 2.37 1.99
CA ASN A 265 17.92 1.39 3.08
C ASN A 265 19.33 1.14 3.67
N ALA A 266 20.38 1.25 2.88
CA ALA A 266 21.76 1.12 3.38
C ALA A 266 22.08 2.18 4.46
N VAL A 267 21.46 3.36 4.36
CA VAL A 267 21.60 4.45 5.35
C VAL A 267 20.47 4.41 6.38
N ALA A 268 19.21 4.28 5.94
CA ALA A 268 18.06 4.39 6.82
C ALA A 268 17.97 3.24 7.84
N ILE A 269 18.29 1.99 7.43
CA ILE A 269 18.21 0.85 8.35
C ILE A 269 19.13 1.03 9.56
N PRO A 270 20.46 1.30 9.40
CA PRO A 270 21.33 1.55 10.55
C PRO A 270 20.88 2.76 11.39
N VAL A 271 20.56 3.88 10.75
CA VAL A 271 20.19 5.12 11.44
C VAL A 271 18.91 4.93 12.26
N VAL A 272 17.85 4.41 11.62
CA VAL A 272 16.57 4.22 12.32
C VAL A 272 16.66 3.14 13.38
N SER A 273 17.26 1.97 13.05
CA SER A 273 17.22 0.82 13.96
C SER A 273 18.25 0.88 15.08
N LEU A 274 19.45 1.44 14.83
CA LEU A 274 20.53 1.46 15.83
C LEU A 274 20.64 2.79 16.60
N LEU A 275 20.07 3.88 16.09
CA LEU A 275 20.16 5.19 16.72
C LEU A 275 18.78 5.72 17.11
N VAL A 276 17.91 5.98 16.13
CA VAL A 276 16.62 6.65 16.37
C VAL A 276 15.71 5.82 17.27
N THR A 277 15.49 4.53 16.96
CA THR A 277 14.60 3.65 17.73
C THR A 277 15.08 3.42 19.15
N PRO A 278 16.37 3.09 19.45
CA PRO A 278 16.84 2.96 20.83
C PRO A 278 16.72 4.26 21.64
N LEU A 279 17.02 5.42 21.03
CA LEU A 279 16.87 6.72 21.70
C LEU A 279 15.40 7.04 21.99
N ALA A 280 14.49 6.75 21.05
CA ALA A 280 13.05 6.94 21.24
C ALA A 280 12.49 6.04 22.33
N LEU A 281 12.90 4.77 22.38
CA LEU A 281 12.52 3.82 23.44
C LEU A 281 13.07 4.23 24.80
N ALA A 282 14.33 4.64 24.87
CA ALA A 282 14.93 5.16 26.11
C ALA A 282 14.19 6.42 26.57
N GLY A 283 13.88 7.35 25.67
CA GLY A 283 13.08 8.55 25.96
C GLY A 283 11.66 8.26 26.42
N ALA A 284 11.06 7.14 26.00
CA ALA A 284 9.73 6.74 26.47
C ALA A 284 9.72 6.26 27.93
N VAL A 285 10.83 5.72 28.42
CA VAL A 285 10.91 5.06 29.74
C VAL A 285 11.62 5.94 30.78
N LEU A 286 12.68 6.66 30.40
CA LEU A 286 13.52 7.44 31.33
C LEU A 286 12.82 8.71 31.84
N PRO A 287 13.26 9.28 33.00
CA PRO A 287 12.74 10.56 33.49
C PRO A 287 12.86 11.68 32.45
N VAL A 288 11.90 12.62 32.46
CA VAL A 288 11.75 13.69 31.45
C VAL A 288 13.04 14.48 31.23
N ILE A 289 13.84 14.71 32.28
CA ILE A 289 15.10 15.46 32.20
C ILE A 289 16.12 14.78 31.28
N VAL A 290 16.11 13.45 31.21
CA VAL A 290 16.97 12.63 30.36
C VAL A 290 16.26 12.34 29.01
N ALA A 291 14.95 12.18 29.06
CA ALA A 291 14.14 11.88 27.88
C ALA A 291 14.21 12.99 26.81
N ARG A 292 14.09 14.26 27.23
CA ARG A 292 14.11 15.42 26.33
C ARG A 292 15.35 15.49 25.42
N PRO A 293 16.58 15.47 25.91
CA PRO A 293 17.76 15.51 25.03
C PRO A 293 17.87 14.26 24.15
N LEU A 294 17.50 13.07 24.62
CA LEU A 294 17.51 11.86 23.81
C LEU A 294 16.52 11.93 22.66
N LEU A 295 15.30 12.40 22.93
CA LEU A 295 14.27 12.58 21.91
C LEU A 295 14.61 13.71 20.95
N ALA A 296 15.25 14.78 21.40
CA ALA A 296 15.75 15.85 20.55
C ALA A 296 16.80 15.33 19.55
N VAL A 297 17.77 14.54 20.02
CA VAL A 297 18.77 13.90 19.14
C VAL A 297 18.09 12.95 18.14
N ALA A 298 17.15 12.12 18.62
CA ALA A 298 16.40 11.21 17.74
C ALA A 298 15.61 11.96 16.66
N HIS A 299 14.93 13.06 17.05
CA HIS A 299 14.17 13.91 16.14
C HIS A 299 15.07 14.59 15.10
N THR A 300 16.16 15.23 15.53
CA THR A 300 17.11 15.89 14.64
C THR A 300 17.73 14.91 13.65
N THR A 301 18.11 13.72 14.13
CA THR A 301 18.62 12.64 13.26
C THR A 301 17.58 12.22 12.23
N MET A 302 16.30 12.08 12.65
CA MET A 302 15.21 11.72 11.72
C MET A 302 14.93 12.84 10.71
N THR A 303 15.05 14.11 11.10
CA THR A 303 14.92 15.26 10.20
C THR A 303 15.99 15.21 9.11
N TRP A 304 17.26 15.09 9.46
CA TRP A 304 18.35 14.99 8.48
C TRP A 304 18.22 13.78 7.56
N LEU A 305 17.82 12.63 8.12
CA LEU A 305 17.57 11.44 7.30
C LEU A 305 16.43 11.70 6.31
N SER A 306 15.33 12.30 6.76
CA SER A 306 14.15 12.56 5.91
C SER A 306 14.46 13.58 4.82
N ASP A 307 15.26 14.61 5.09
CA ASP A 307 15.69 15.58 4.08
C ASP A 307 16.59 14.92 3.01
N ALA A 308 17.52 14.06 3.44
CA ALA A 308 18.34 13.28 2.51
C ALA A 308 17.49 12.31 1.66
N LEU A 309 16.48 11.68 2.27
CA LEU A 309 15.56 10.80 1.56
C LEU A 309 14.65 11.58 0.60
N ALA A 310 14.22 12.78 0.95
CA ALA A 310 13.44 13.65 0.07
C ALA A 310 14.25 14.06 -1.16
N TRP A 311 15.53 14.40 -0.98
CA TRP A 311 16.45 14.66 -2.07
C TRP A 311 16.62 13.42 -2.98
N LEU A 312 16.78 12.24 -2.41
CA LEU A 312 16.93 10.98 -3.15
C LEU A 312 15.64 10.57 -3.87
N ALA A 313 14.48 10.93 -3.33
CA ALA A 313 13.16 10.66 -3.90
C ALA A 313 12.76 11.65 -5.02
N ALA A 314 13.38 12.82 -5.09
CA ALA A 314 12.98 13.90 -5.99
C ALA A 314 12.97 13.52 -7.49
N PRO A 315 13.97 12.79 -8.04
CA PRO A 315 13.97 12.43 -9.45
C PRO A 315 12.80 11.50 -9.82
N ALA A 316 12.24 11.70 -11.01
CA ALA A 316 11.16 10.85 -11.52
C ALA A 316 11.57 9.35 -11.63
N TRP A 317 12.83 9.09 -11.98
CA TRP A 317 13.38 7.73 -12.10
C TRP A 317 13.62 7.02 -10.74
N ALA A 318 13.48 7.73 -9.61
CA ALA A 318 13.62 7.11 -8.28
C ALA A 318 12.64 5.95 -8.05
N VAL A 319 11.51 5.94 -8.78
CA VAL A 319 10.52 4.88 -8.75
C VAL A 319 10.27 4.36 -10.16
N TRP A 320 10.36 3.06 -10.34
CA TRP A 320 9.95 2.37 -11.55
C TRP A 320 8.50 1.92 -11.41
N GLU A 321 7.64 2.33 -12.31
CA GLU A 321 6.24 1.94 -12.36
C GLU A 321 5.98 1.01 -13.56
N ALA A 322 5.20 -0.06 -13.33
CA ALA A 322 4.74 -0.96 -14.36
C ALA A 322 3.28 -1.33 -14.13
N ALA A 323 2.54 -1.56 -15.21
CA ALA A 323 1.18 -2.06 -15.12
C ALA A 323 1.15 -3.45 -14.47
N GLN A 324 0.01 -3.82 -13.90
CA GLN A 324 -0.15 -5.14 -13.30
C GLN A 324 -0.08 -6.22 -14.36
N ALA A 325 0.95 -7.03 -14.30
CA ALA A 325 1.12 -8.18 -15.19
C ALA A 325 0.28 -9.37 -14.74
N GLY A 326 -0.14 -10.21 -15.68
CA GLY A 326 -0.90 -11.43 -15.38
C GLY A 326 -0.12 -12.45 -14.55
N PRO A 327 -0.81 -13.44 -13.95
CA PRO A 327 -0.22 -14.39 -12.99
C PRO A 327 0.93 -15.23 -13.58
N VAL A 328 0.91 -15.51 -14.86
CA VAL A 328 1.99 -16.25 -15.55
C VAL A 328 3.31 -15.47 -15.47
N TRP A 329 3.28 -14.17 -15.72
CA TRP A 329 4.46 -13.30 -15.64
C TRP A 329 5.00 -13.18 -14.21
N MET A 330 4.10 -13.22 -13.21
CA MET A 330 4.50 -13.28 -11.79
C MET A 330 5.29 -14.56 -11.49
N VAL A 331 4.83 -15.72 -11.97
CA VAL A 331 5.53 -17.01 -11.78
C VAL A 331 6.88 -16.99 -12.47
N LEU A 332 6.94 -16.53 -13.72
CA LEU A 332 8.19 -16.41 -14.48
C LEU A 332 9.17 -15.44 -13.82
N ALA A 333 8.70 -14.28 -13.37
CA ALA A 333 9.54 -13.31 -12.67
C ALA A 333 10.07 -13.87 -11.33
N SER A 334 9.26 -14.62 -10.60
CA SER A 334 9.67 -15.30 -9.36
C SER A 334 10.73 -16.38 -9.62
N ALA A 335 10.58 -17.16 -10.69
CA ALA A 335 11.62 -18.10 -11.14
C ALA A 335 12.90 -17.35 -11.55
N GLY A 336 12.75 -16.21 -12.23
CA GLY A 336 13.85 -15.32 -12.57
C GLY A 336 14.64 -14.84 -11.34
N VAL A 337 13.93 -14.43 -10.29
CA VAL A 337 14.54 -14.08 -9.00
C VAL A 337 15.36 -15.23 -8.42
N VAL A 338 14.80 -16.45 -8.42
CA VAL A 338 15.53 -17.64 -7.93
C VAL A 338 16.83 -17.83 -8.72
N PHE A 339 16.80 -17.71 -10.05
CA PHE A 339 18.02 -17.84 -10.88
C PHE A 339 19.04 -16.72 -10.63
N VAL A 340 18.59 -15.48 -10.36
CA VAL A 340 19.46 -14.36 -10.04
C VAL A 340 20.12 -14.54 -8.67
N LEU A 341 19.37 -15.00 -7.66
CA LEU A 341 19.83 -15.12 -6.28
C LEU A 341 20.53 -16.45 -5.98
N MET A 342 20.34 -17.48 -6.83
CA MET A 342 20.88 -18.82 -6.60
C MET A 342 22.41 -18.76 -6.44
N PRO A 343 22.97 -19.36 -5.36
CA PRO A 343 24.41 -19.47 -5.17
C PRO A 343 25.03 -20.28 -6.30
N ARG A 344 26.16 -19.84 -6.79
CA ARG A 344 26.97 -20.61 -7.76
C ARG A 344 28.12 -21.22 -7.02
N GLU A 345 28.31 -22.50 -7.25
CA GLU A 345 29.56 -23.16 -6.87
C GLU A 345 30.71 -22.53 -7.67
N ARG A 346 31.62 -21.86 -6.96
CA ARG A 346 32.92 -21.54 -7.57
C ARG A 346 33.62 -22.85 -7.84
N ALA A 347 34.04 -23.07 -9.07
CA ALA A 347 34.92 -24.18 -9.36
C ALA A 347 36.09 -24.16 -8.35
N PRO A 348 36.38 -25.26 -7.67
CA PRO A 348 37.49 -25.30 -6.74
C PRO A 348 38.75 -24.82 -7.46
N ASP A 349 39.46 -23.88 -6.83
CA ASP A 349 40.67 -23.31 -7.38
C ASP A 349 41.75 -24.41 -7.36
N VAL A 350 41.85 -25.17 -8.46
CA VAL A 350 42.77 -26.32 -8.63
C VAL A 350 44.21 -25.87 -8.46
N ARG A 351 44.51 -24.56 -8.52
CA ARG A 351 45.84 -24.00 -8.36
C ARG A 351 46.30 -23.85 -6.90
N ALA A 352 45.40 -23.97 -5.92
CA ALA A 352 45.75 -23.80 -4.50
C ALA A 352 46.07 -25.13 -3.79
N ALA A 353 45.93 -26.26 -4.43
CA ALA A 353 46.35 -27.51 -3.90
C ALA A 353 47.82 -27.77 -4.25
N THR A 354 48.72 -27.12 -3.52
CA THR A 354 50.13 -27.55 -3.47
C THR A 354 50.15 -28.98 -2.92
N PRO A 355 50.64 -29.99 -3.68
CA PRO A 355 50.65 -31.34 -3.14
C PRO A 355 51.66 -31.39 -1.99
N LEU A 356 51.16 -31.64 -0.79
CA LEU A 356 52.01 -31.98 0.35
C LEU A 356 52.80 -33.23 -0.04
N ARG A 357 54.11 -33.11 -0.16
CA ARG A 357 55.05 -34.23 -0.39
C ARG A 357 54.77 -35.30 0.67
N GLY A 358 54.27 -36.46 0.25
CA GLY A 358 54.07 -37.62 1.11
C GLY A 358 52.61 -38.06 1.32
N ALA A 359 51.60 -37.40 0.77
CA ALA A 359 50.21 -37.87 0.86
C ALA A 359 49.96 -39.02 -0.14
N ARG A 360 49.51 -40.17 0.38
CA ARG A 360 49.03 -41.29 -0.45
C ARG A 360 47.94 -40.80 -1.41
N PRO A 361 47.91 -41.30 -2.67
CA PRO A 361 46.89 -40.91 -3.64
C PRO A 361 45.51 -41.21 -3.06
N ALA A 362 44.72 -40.17 -2.88
CA ALA A 362 43.34 -40.30 -2.50
C ALA A 362 42.58 -41.11 -3.54
N ARG A 363 41.79 -42.09 -3.10
CA ARG A 363 40.92 -42.89 -3.98
C ARG A 363 40.17 -41.94 -4.92
N PRO A 364 40.01 -42.27 -6.22
CA PRO A 364 39.31 -41.44 -7.17
C PRO A 364 37.90 -41.20 -6.63
N ALA A 365 37.59 -39.93 -6.39
CA ALA A 365 36.25 -39.48 -5.97
C ALA A 365 35.24 -40.07 -6.96
N ARG A 366 34.19 -40.71 -6.42
CA ARG A 366 33.04 -41.17 -7.20
C ARG A 366 32.71 -40.14 -8.25
N ARG A 367 32.56 -40.57 -9.50
CA ARG A 367 32.10 -39.72 -10.62
C ARG A 367 30.88 -38.93 -10.13
N THR A 368 31.10 -37.67 -9.80
CA THR A 368 30.03 -36.73 -9.57
C THR A 368 29.29 -36.59 -10.90
N CYS A 369 27.98 -36.77 -10.88
CA CYS A 369 27.12 -36.43 -12.02
C CYS A 369 27.56 -35.07 -12.59
N PRO A 370 27.56 -34.89 -13.94
CA PRO A 370 27.93 -33.61 -14.53
C PRO A 370 27.13 -32.53 -13.86
N ALA A 371 27.84 -31.64 -13.17
CA ALA A 371 27.20 -30.52 -12.49
C ALA A 371 26.43 -29.75 -13.56
N VAL A 372 25.08 -29.77 -13.46
CA VAL A 372 24.23 -28.96 -14.31
C VAL A 372 24.66 -27.52 -14.04
N ARG A 373 25.38 -26.93 -15.01
CA ARG A 373 25.82 -25.52 -14.88
C ARG A 373 24.61 -24.65 -14.69
N ALA A 374 24.50 -24.03 -13.54
CA ALA A 374 23.41 -23.08 -13.27
C ALA A 374 23.37 -22.01 -14.40
N PRO A 375 22.19 -21.74 -14.96
CA PRO A 375 22.06 -20.79 -16.06
C PRO A 375 22.62 -19.42 -15.67
N PRO A 376 23.15 -18.64 -16.63
CA PRO A 376 23.67 -17.30 -16.34
C PRO A 376 22.62 -16.40 -15.66
N ARG A 377 23.04 -15.51 -14.76
CA ARG A 377 22.11 -14.60 -14.03
C ARG A 377 21.26 -13.73 -14.96
N TRP A 378 21.79 -13.40 -16.14
CA TRP A 378 21.02 -12.65 -17.13
C TRP A 378 19.77 -13.40 -17.63
N CYS A 379 19.76 -14.74 -17.64
CA CYS A 379 18.55 -15.51 -17.95
C CYS A 379 17.45 -15.23 -16.92
N GLY A 380 17.80 -15.10 -15.64
CA GLY A 380 16.86 -14.72 -14.61
C GLY A 380 16.35 -13.29 -14.79
N ALA A 381 17.24 -12.36 -15.16
CA ALA A 381 16.84 -10.99 -15.49
C ALA A 381 15.87 -10.93 -16.68
N LEU A 382 16.12 -11.74 -17.75
CA LEU A 382 15.20 -11.84 -18.90
C LEU A 382 13.81 -12.34 -18.51
N LEU A 383 13.72 -13.30 -17.59
CA LEU A 383 12.43 -13.81 -17.09
C LEU A 383 11.63 -12.74 -16.32
N MET A 384 12.30 -11.73 -15.76
CA MET A 384 11.64 -10.62 -15.05
C MET A 384 11.19 -9.50 -16.01
N MET A 385 11.78 -9.39 -17.21
CA MET A 385 11.55 -8.28 -18.15
C MET A 385 10.08 -8.08 -18.53
N PRO A 386 9.29 -9.12 -18.87
CA PRO A 386 7.88 -8.92 -19.24
C PRO A 386 7.06 -8.25 -18.12
N MET A 387 7.36 -8.58 -16.85
CA MET A 387 6.68 -7.96 -15.72
C MET A 387 7.15 -6.51 -15.48
N LEU A 388 8.44 -6.24 -15.66
CA LEU A 388 9.01 -4.90 -15.53
C LEU A 388 8.54 -3.95 -16.65
N LEU A 389 8.32 -4.48 -17.85
CA LEU A 389 7.91 -3.71 -19.03
C LEU A 389 6.41 -3.76 -19.29
N ALA A 390 5.61 -4.33 -18.37
CA ALA A 390 4.17 -4.37 -18.51
C ALA A 390 3.61 -2.95 -18.65
N GLY A 391 2.92 -2.70 -19.75
CA GLY A 391 2.31 -1.43 -20.09
C GLY A 391 0.78 -1.48 -19.99
N ARG A 392 0.16 -0.36 -20.26
CA ARG A 392 -1.31 -0.22 -20.34
C ARG A 392 -1.88 -1.17 -21.40
N THR A 393 -2.95 -1.87 -21.06
CA THR A 393 -3.71 -2.66 -22.05
C THR A 393 -4.32 -1.70 -23.06
N PRO A 394 -4.00 -1.81 -24.35
CA PRO A 394 -4.48 -0.86 -25.35
C PRO A 394 -6.01 -0.95 -25.53
N VAL A 395 -6.64 0.19 -25.79
CA VAL A 395 -8.02 0.29 -26.28
C VAL A 395 -7.92 0.51 -27.79
N PRO A 396 -8.70 -0.19 -28.62
CA PRO A 396 -8.68 0.03 -30.06
C PRO A 396 -9.07 1.47 -30.46
N GLU A 397 -8.68 1.91 -31.64
CA GLU A 397 -9.08 3.21 -32.18
C GLU A 397 -10.60 3.26 -32.38
N GLY A 398 -11.23 4.37 -32.06
CA GLY A 398 -12.68 4.55 -32.14
C GLY A 398 -13.47 3.89 -30.99
N GLU A 399 -12.79 3.19 -30.09
CA GLU A 399 -13.41 2.48 -28.97
C GLU A 399 -13.10 3.14 -27.64
N VAL A 400 -13.93 2.83 -26.63
CA VAL A 400 -13.77 3.35 -25.28
C VAL A 400 -13.88 2.23 -24.25
N ARG A 401 -13.04 2.33 -23.21
CA ARG A 401 -13.19 1.55 -21.98
C ARG A 401 -13.52 2.50 -20.84
N VAL A 402 -14.66 2.27 -20.19
CA VAL A 402 -15.12 3.05 -19.05
C VAL A 402 -15.16 2.15 -17.83
N THR A 403 -14.55 2.58 -16.74
CA THR A 403 -14.54 1.83 -15.47
C THR A 403 -15.11 2.69 -14.36
N ALA A 404 -16.31 2.34 -13.90
CA ALA A 404 -16.90 2.90 -12.69
C ALA A 404 -16.28 2.17 -11.48
N LEU A 405 -15.46 2.88 -10.71
CA LEU A 405 -14.70 2.31 -9.59
C LEU A 405 -15.60 2.12 -8.35
N ASP A 406 -15.33 1.08 -7.56
CA ASP A 406 -15.96 0.89 -6.25
C ASP A 406 -15.21 1.74 -5.22
N VAL A 407 -15.64 2.98 -5.06
CA VAL A 407 -15.06 3.97 -4.12
C VAL A 407 -15.87 4.12 -2.82
N GLY A 408 -16.83 3.23 -2.61
CA GLY A 408 -17.85 3.38 -1.57
C GLY A 408 -18.94 4.36 -2.00
N GLN A 409 -19.49 5.16 -1.08
CA GLN A 409 -20.49 6.17 -1.42
C GLN A 409 -19.79 7.34 -2.10
N GLY A 410 -20.06 7.55 -3.39
CA GLY A 410 -19.47 8.60 -4.21
C GLY A 410 -19.16 8.13 -5.63
N THR A 411 -18.66 9.04 -6.45
CA THR A 411 -18.41 8.82 -7.88
C THR A 411 -16.93 8.87 -8.23
N ALA A 412 -16.47 7.89 -9.00
CA ALA A 412 -15.18 7.93 -9.69
C ALA A 412 -15.23 7.04 -10.94
N VAL A 413 -15.03 7.61 -12.10
CA VAL A 413 -15.12 6.91 -13.39
C VAL A 413 -13.88 7.21 -14.24
N LEU A 414 -13.15 6.16 -14.60
CA LEU A 414 -12.05 6.26 -15.55
C LEU A 414 -12.54 5.98 -16.95
N VAL A 415 -12.35 6.92 -17.86
CA VAL A 415 -12.67 6.80 -19.29
C VAL A 415 -11.37 6.74 -20.07
N GLU A 416 -11.16 5.67 -20.83
CA GLU A 416 -9.92 5.41 -21.56
C GLU A 416 -10.22 5.22 -23.04
N THR A 417 -9.46 5.92 -23.89
CA THR A 417 -9.36 5.68 -25.34
C THR A 417 -7.98 5.08 -25.66
N LYS A 418 -7.62 4.91 -26.91
CA LYS A 418 -6.33 4.34 -27.33
C LYS A 418 -5.13 5.03 -26.69
N ALA A 419 -5.10 6.36 -26.66
CA ALA A 419 -3.95 7.13 -26.16
C ALA A 419 -4.27 8.05 -24.98
N HIS A 420 -5.55 8.30 -24.68
CA HIS A 420 -5.96 9.28 -23.67
C HIS A 420 -6.72 8.64 -22.53
N ALA A 421 -6.70 9.31 -21.38
CA ALA A 421 -7.42 8.92 -20.17
C ALA A 421 -8.05 10.15 -19.52
N LEU A 422 -9.34 10.07 -19.19
CA LEU A 422 -10.09 11.05 -18.41
C LEU A 422 -10.57 10.40 -17.12
N LEU A 423 -10.35 11.06 -15.99
CA LEU A 423 -10.97 10.70 -14.72
C LEU A 423 -12.13 11.67 -14.45
N TYR A 424 -13.32 11.11 -14.28
CA TYR A 424 -14.53 11.83 -13.91
C TYR A 424 -14.81 11.57 -12.44
N ASP A 425 -14.74 12.60 -11.60
CA ASP A 425 -14.79 12.59 -10.15
C ASP A 425 -13.69 11.77 -9.45
N THR A 426 -13.54 11.97 -8.15
CA THR A 426 -12.43 11.42 -7.37
C THR A 426 -12.87 10.70 -6.10
N GLY A 427 -14.18 10.46 -5.97
CA GLY A 427 -14.75 9.75 -4.84
C GLY A 427 -14.63 10.49 -3.50
N PRO A 428 -15.03 9.83 -2.41
CA PRO A 428 -15.13 10.46 -1.10
C PRO A 428 -13.79 10.71 -0.42
N GLY A 429 -13.77 11.79 0.39
CA GLY A 429 -12.85 11.94 1.51
C GLY A 429 -13.41 11.27 2.76
N TYR A 430 -12.55 10.63 3.56
CA TYR A 430 -12.94 9.95 4.79
C TYR A 430 -12.60 10.77 6.05
N PRO A 431 -13.36 10.63 7.15
CA PRO A 431 -13.06 11.33 8.41
C PRO A 431 -11.67 11.04 8.98
N SER A 432 -11.05 9.94 8.57
CA SER A 432 -9.68 9.56 8.96
C SER A 432 -8.58 10.42 8.31
N GLY A 433 -8.94 11.35 7.40
CA GLY A 433 -8.01 12.10 6.57
C GLY A 433 -7.53 11.36 5.32
N ALA A 434 -7.97 10.11 5.13
CA ALA A 434 -7.74 9.36 3.90
C ALA A 434 -8.82 9.70 2.85
N SER A 435 -8.61 9.31 1.59
CA SER A 435 -9.59 9.49 0.52
C SER A 435 -9.64 8.30 -0.42
N ALA A 436 -10.73 8.21 -1.20
CA ALA A 436 -10.83 7.26 -2.30
C ALA A 436 -9.75 7.51 -3.37
N GLY A 437 -9.36 8.78 -3.55
CA GLY A 437 -8.24 9.15 -4.42
C GLY A 437 -6.97 8.39 -4.10
N GLY A 438 -6.54 8.43 -2.84
CA GLY A 438 -5.32 7.77 -2.38
C GLY A 438 -5.45 6.25 -2.23
N GLN A 439 -6.60 5.75 -1.78
CA GLN A 439 -6.77 4.33 -1.44
C GLN A 439 -7.26 3.45 -2.60
N VAL A 440 -8.00 4.00 -3.56
CA VAL A 440 -8.60 3.24 -4.66
C VAL A 440 -8.10 3.73 -6.02
N ILE A 441 -8.26 5.04 -6.31
CA ILE A 441 -8.06 5.58 -7.66
C ILE A 441 -6.58 5.53 -8.06
N VAL A 442 -5.68 6.09 -7.26
CA VAL A 442 -4.24 6.10 -7.58
C VAL A 442 -3.65 4.69 -7.68
N PRO A 443 -3.94 3.76 -6.76
CA PRO A 443 -3.55 2.35 -6.93
C PRO A 443 -4.11 1.72 -8.20
N TRP A 444 -5.37 2.00 -8.54
CA TRP A 444 -6.00 1.49 -9.76
C TRP A 444 -5.32 2.04 -11.03
N LEU A 445 -5.10 3.36 -11.12
CA LEU A 445 -4.41 3.98 -12.25
C LEU A 445 -3.03 3.36 -12.48
N ARG A 446 -2.27 3.14 -11.40
CA ARG A 446 -0.97 2.45 -11.47
C ARG A 446 -1.09 1.01 -11.96
N ALA A 447 -2.04 0.26 -11.42
CA ALA A 447 -2.29 -1.13 -11.83
C ALA A 447 -2.66 -1.24 -13.31
N MET A 448 -3.41 -0.27 -13.83
CA MET A 448 -3.78 -0.20 -15.26
C MET A 448 -2.69 0.41 -16.15
N GLY A 449 -1.58 0.92 -15.56
CA GLY A 449 -0.50 1.57 -16.30
C GLY A 449 -0.84 2.98 -16.80
N VAL A 450 -1.83 3.64 -16.20
CA VAL A 450 -2.21 5.02 -16.49
C VAL A 450 -1.29 5.94 -15.67
N ARG A 451 -0.27 6.51 -16.32
CA ARG A 451 0.76 7.33 -15.67
C ARG A 451 0.47 8.83 -15.72
N ARG A 452 -0.46 9.26 -16.55
CA ARG A 452 -0.94 10.64 -16.69
C ARG A 452 -2.42 10.62 -17.01
N LEU A 453 -3.10 11.68 -16.66
CA LEU A 453 -4.46 11.95 -17.07
C LEU A 453 -4.47 13.12 -18.06
N ASP A 454 -5.09 12.93 -19.21
CA ASP A 454 -5.26 14.01 -20.18
C ASP A 454 -6.35 14.97 -19.73
N ALA A 455 -7.33 14.48 -18.91
CA ALA A 455 -8.27 15.33 -18.22
C ALA A 455 -8.68 14.75 -16.84
N LEU A 456 -8.88 15.64 -15.88
CA LEU A 456 -9.62 15.41 -14.64
C LEU A 456 -10.84 16.30 -14.67
N MET A 457 -12.03 15.70 -14.57
CA MET A 457 -13.31 16.42 -14.48
C MET A 457 -13.92 16.18 -13.10
N VAL A 458 -14.15 17.25 -12.34
CA VAL A 458 -14.85 17.19 -11.05
C VAL A 458 -16.25 17.77 -11.27
N SER A 459 -17.25 16.91 -11.15
CA SER A 459 -18.64 17.26 -11.49
C SER A 459 -19.15 18.44 -10.64
N HIS A 460 -18.89 18.40 -9.33
CA HIS A 460 -19.24 19.45 -8.37
C HIS A 460 -18.40 19.30 -7.08
N GLU A 461 -18.59 20.21 -6.12
CA GLU A 461 -17.73 20.34 -4.93
C GLU A 461 -18.00 19.36 -3.77
N ASP A 462 -19.06 18.56 -3.82
CA ASP A 462 -19.41 17.67 -2.71
C ASP A 462 -18.32 16.64 -2.42
N ALA A 463 -18.16 16.31 -1.14
CA ALA A 463 -17.05 15.53 -0.64
C ALA A 463 -16.97 14.11 -1.22
N ASP A 464 -18.08 13.54 -1.68
CA ASP A 464 -18.16 12.22 -2.30
C ASP A 464 -17.84 12.24 -3.81
N HIS A 465 -17.57 13.41 -4.38
CA HIS A 465 -17.11 13.62 -5.76
C HIS A 465 -15.70 14.23 -5.81
N ALA A 466 -15.43 15.23 -4.99
CA ALA A 466 -14.18 16.00 -4.99
C ALA A 466 -13.19 15.58 -3.88
N GLY A 467 -13.56 14.63 -3.00
CA GLY A 467 -12.79 14.29 -1.81
C GLY A 467 -11.39 13.75 -2.05
N GLY A 468 -11.13 13.14 -3.22
CA GLY A 468 -9.84 12.58 -3.59
C GLY A 468 -8.97 13.44 -4.52
N VAL A 469 -9.40 14.67 -4.84
CA VAL A 469 -8.71 15.54 -5.81
C VAL A 469 -7.25 15.77 -5.45
N ARG A 470 -6.97 16.09 -4.18
CA ARG A 470 -5.61 16.40 -3.71
C ARG A 470 -4.65 15.24 -3.95
N GLU A 471 -5.06 14.02 -3.59
CA GLU A 471 -4.23 12.83 -3.70
C GLU A 471 -4.02 12.41 -5.15
N VAL A 472 -5.03 12.57 -6.00
CA VAL A 472 -4.92 12.31 -7.45
C VAL A 472 -3.94 13.29 -8.09
N LEU A 473 -4.08 14.60 -7.83
CA LEU A 473 -3.19 15.63 -8.39
C LEU A 473 -1.75 15.53 -7.87
N ALA A 474 -1.57 15.05 -6.63
CA ALA A 474 -0.23 14.81 -6.07
C ALA A 474 0.44 13.58 -6.68
N ALA A 475 -0.33 12.59 -7.14
CA ALA A 475 0.20 11.31 -7.57
C ALA A 475 0.34 11.17 -9.10
N VAL A 476 -0.49 11.89 -9.88
CA VAL A 476 -0.59 11.73 -11.33
C VAL A 476 -0.61 13.11 -12.01
N PRO A 477 0.25 13.36 -13.01
CA PRO A 477 0.19 14.57 -13.84
C PRO A 477 -1.15 14.65 -14.56
N VAL A 478 -1.79 15.83 -14.52
CA VAL A 478 -3.07 16.12 -15.15
C VAL A 478 -2.92 17.30 -16.09
N GLU A 479 -3.25 17.09 -17.38
CA GLU A 479 -3.07 18.11 -18.42
C GLU A 479 -4.20 19.15 -18.40
N ARG A 480 -5.47 18.71 -18.33
CA ARG A 480 -6.65 19.60 -18.27
C ARG A 480 -7.44 19.32 -17.00
N ARG A 481 -7.91 20.38 -16.36
CA ARG A 481 -8.75 20.28 -15.15
C ARG A 481 -10.07 20.99 -15.41
N LEU A 482 -11.16 20.25 -15.34
CA LEU A 482 -12.52 20.73 -15.59
C LEU A 482 -13.35 20.58 -14.33
N THR A 483 -14.23 21.53 -14.06
CA THR A 483 -15.09 21.47 -12.87
C THR A 483 -16.40 22.23 -13.04
N GLY A 484 -17.47 21.71 -12.41
CA GLY A 484 -18.70 22.42 -12.17
C GLY A 484 -18.71 23.22 -10.86
N ALA A 485 -17.72 22.96 -9.99
CA ALA A 485 -17.57 23.70 -8.73
C ALA A 485 -17.11 25.14 -8.97
N PRO A 486 -17.43 26.07 -8.04
CA PRO A 486 -16.85 27.41 -8.05
C PRO A 486 -15.32 27.36 -8.03
N LEU A 487 -14.67 28.15 -8.90
CA LEU A 487 -13.21 28.13 -9.07
C LEU A 487 -12.43 28.60 -7.82
N ASP A 488 -13.09 29.31 -6.92
CA ASP A 488 -12.58 29.77 -5.63
C ASP A 488 -12.82 28.77 -4.49
N HIS A 489 -13.40 27.61 -4.78
CA HIS A 489 -13.68 26.61 -3.76
C HIS A 489 -12.38 26.03 -3.15
N GLY A 490 -12.32 25.92 -1.82
CA GLY A 490 -11.11 25.56 -1.08
C GLY A 490 -10.49 24.21 -1.45
N LEU A 491 -11.29 23.22 -1.91
CA LEU A 491 -10.78 21.93 -2.41
C LEU A 491 -9.97 22.07 -3.71
N LEU A 492 -10.29 23.05 -4.54
CA LEU A 492 -9.60 23.32 -5.79
C LEU A 492 -8.37 24.20 -5.57
N ILE A 493 -8.43 25.19 -4.68
CA ILE A 493 -7.33 26.11 -4.35
C ILE A 493 -6.22 25.38 -3.59
N GLY A 494 -6.58 24.51 -2.63
CA GLY A 494 -5.61 23.71 -1.85
C GLY A 494 -4.83 22.68 -2.66
N SER A 495 -5.13 22.52 -3.95
CA SER A 495 -4.43 21.65 -4.90
C SER A 495 -3.33 22.36 -5.71
N ALA A 496 -2.96 23.60 -5.36
CA ALA A 496 -1.81 24.27 -5.93
C ALA A 496 -0.51 23.56 -5.54
N PRO A 497 0.49 23.42 -6.44
CA PRO A 497 1.72 22.72 -6.14
C PRO A 497 2.46 23.39 -4.98
N THR A 498 2.69 22.64 -3.90
CA THR A 498 3.53 23.05 -2.78
C THR A 498 4.96 23.27 -3.26
N LYS A 499 5.62 24.30 -2.70
CA LYS A 499 6.98 24.76 -2.99
C LYS A 499 7.96 23.58 -3.16
N GLY A 500 8.55 23.44 -4.37
CA GLY A 500 9.66 22.51 -4.64
C GLY A 500 9.58 21.69 -5.93
N GLY A 501 8.42 21.60 -6.57
CA GLY A 501 8.30 21.02 -7.91
C GLY A 501 8.46 22.10 -8.97
N VAL A 502 9.17 21.81 -10.05
CA VAL A 502 9.24 22.63 -11.25
C VAL A 502 7.82 23.13 -11.56
N ALA A 503 7.62 24.42 -11.59
CA ALA A 503 6.38 25.06 -12.04
C ALA A 503 6.20 24.78 -13.54
N SER A 504 5.82 23.54 -13.87
CA SER A 504 5.20 23.26 -15.15
C SER A 504 3.81 23.90 -15.05
N ASN A 505 3.47 24.79 -15.98
CA ASN A 505 2.17 25.43 -16.17
C ASN A 505 1.06 24.67 -15.43
N ALA A 506 0.83 25.03 -14.15
CA ALA A 506 -0.20 24.37 -13.36
C ALA A 506 -1.50 24.63 -14.09
N ALA A 507 -2.07 23.61 -14.70
CA ALA A 507 -3.30 23.73 -15.44
C ALA A 507 -4.34 24.34 -14.49
N LEU A 508 -4.80 25.54 -14.81
CA LEU A 508 -5.85 26.20 -14.06
C LEU A 508 -7.14 25.39 -14.24
N TRP A 509 -7.96 25.37 -13.21
CA TRP A 509 -9.28 24.80 -13.33
C TRP A 509 -10.11 25.61 -14.33
N GLN A 510 -10.75 24.90 -15.23
CA GLN A 510 -11.68 25.46 -16.23
C GLN A 510 -13.10 25.04 -15.87
N PRO A 511 -14.09 25.89 -16.03
CA PRO A 511 -15.47 25.50 -15.81
C PRO A 511 -15.91 24.48 -16.87
N CYS A 512 -16.78 23.57 -16.48
CA CYS A 512 -17.54 22.76 -17.42
C CYS A 512 -18.59 23.66 -18.09
N GLU A 513 -18.52 23.83 -19.39
CA GLU A 513 -19.49 24.65 -20.13
C GLU A 513 -20.25 23.80 -21.13
N ALA A 514 -21.57 23.81 -21.08
CA ALA A 514 -22.42 23.14 -22.06
C ALA A 514 -22.09 23.62 -23.49
N GLY A 515 -21.97 22.69 -24.43
CA GLY A 515 -21.55 22.95 -25.81
C GLY A 515 -20.06 22.73 -26.05
N ALA A 516 -19.21 22.70 -25.01
CA ALA A 516 -17.82 22.34 -25.17
C ALA A 516 -17.69 20.86 -25.58
N ALA A 517 -16.94 20.61 -26.65
CA ALA A 517 -16.73 19.26 -27.16
C ALA A 517 -15.31 19.08 -27.71
N TRP A 518 -14.83 17.85 -27.68
CA TRP A 518 -13.54 17.45 -28.27
C TRP A 518 -13.58 15.99 -28.72
N THR A 519 -12.60 15.57 -29.48
CA THR A 519 -12.49 14.20 -29.97
C THR A 519 -11.11 13.63 -29.65
N TRP A 520 -11.07 12.43 -29.03
CA TRP A 520 -9.87 11.66 -28.79
C TRP A 520 -9.96 10.30 -29.46
N ASN A 521 -9.03 9.98 -30.32
CA ASN A 521 -8.94 8.68 -30.99
C ASN A 521 -10.28 8.22 -31.64
N GLY A 522 -11.02 9.14 -32.27
CA GLY A 522 -12.32 8.85 -32.89
C GLY A 522 -13.51 8.79 -31.91
N VAL A 523 -13.30 9.00 -30.62
CA VAL A 523 -14.36 9.08 -29.61
C VAL A 523 -14.66 10.55 -29.30
N ARG A 524 -15.94 10.95 -29.43
CA ARG A 524 -16.43 12.31 -29.15
C ARG A 524 -16.80 12.45 -27.67
N PHE A 525 -16.33 13.51 -27.06
CA PHE A 525 -16.68 13.97 -25.72
C PHE A 525 -17.44 15.27 -25.85
N ALA A 526 -18.58 15.41 -25.16
CA ALA A 526 -19.38 16.63 -25.19
C ALA A 526 -19.94 16.93 -23.80
N ILE A 527 -19.74 18.15 -23.31
CA ILE A 527 -20.31 18.64 -22.06
C ILE A 527 -21.71 19.16 -22.38
N LEU A 528 -22.72 18.59 -21.72
CA LEU A 528 -24.13 18.94 -21.92
C LEU A 528 -24.67 19.88 -20.82
N HIS A 529 -24.03 19.95 -19.65
CA HIS A 529 -24.41 20.76 -18.50
C HIS A 529 -23.16 21.03 -17.63
N PRO A 530 -23.06 22.13 -16.87
CA PRO A 530 -24.04 23.25 -16.75
C PRO A 530 -23.98 24.22 -17.94
N SER A 531 -25.04 25.02 -18.09
CA SER A 531 -25.04 26.15 -19.04
C SER A 531 -24.17 27.30 -18.52
N VAL A 532 -23.76 28.21 -19.42
CA VAL A 532 -22.97 29.40 -19.02
C VAL A 532 -23.72 30.27 -18.00
N SER A 533 -25.06 30.35 -18.11
CA SER A 533 -25.89 31.07 -17.15
C SER A 533 -25.90 30.41 -15.76
N ASP A 534 -25.82 29.09 -15.70
CA ASP A 534 -25.80 28.34 -14.44
C ASP A 534 -24.48 28.53 -13.70
N LEU A 535 -23.35 28.53 -14.41
CA LEU A 535 -22.01 28.76 -13.84
C LEU A 535 -21.86 30.12 -13.17
N GLY A 536 -22.53 31.16 -13.70
CA GLY A 536 -22.54 32.52 -13.14
C GLY A 536 -23.43 32.70 -11.91
N SER A 537 -24.27 31.72 -11.57
CA SER A 537 -25.26 31.83 -10.51
C SER A 537 -24.71 31.34 -9.16
N ALA A 538 -24.41 32.27 -8.26
CA ALA A 538 -24.03 31.96 -6.86
C ALA A 538 -25.16 31.29 -6.03
N ARG A 539 -26.38 31.21 -6.55
CA ARG A 539 -27.56 30.68 -5.86
C ARG A 539 -27.87 29.23 -6.17
N LEU A 540 -27.16 28.62 -7.14
CA LEU A 540 -27.37 27.21 -7.47
C LEU A 540 -26.79 26.29 -6.38
N ALA A 541 -27.57 25.27 -6.03
CA ALA A 541 -27.07 24.17 -5.18
C ALA A 541 -25.90 23.46 -5.84
N SER A 542 -25.04 22.86 -5.04
CA SER A 542 -23.85 22.12 -5.51
C SER A 542 -24.21 21.11 -6.61
N ASN A 543 -25.14 20.21 -6.36
CA ASN A 543 -25.59 19.17 -7.29
C ASN A 543 -26.10 19.73 -8.64
N ALA A 544 -26.76 20.90 -8.60
CA ALA A 544 -27.27 21.55 -9.79
C ALA A 544 -26.18 22.11 -10.71
N ARG A 545 -24.91 22.11 -10.30
CA ARG A 545 -23.74 22.49 -11.10
C ARG A 545 -23.01 21.29 -11.70
N SER A 546 -23.49 20.08 -11.44
CA SER A 546 -22.80 18.86 -11.90
C SER A 546 -22.50 18.88 -13.40
N CYS A 547 -21.23 18.65 -13.75
CA CYS A 547 -20.84 18.47 -15.15
C CYS A 547 -21.52 17.22 -15.74
N VAL A 548 -22.32 17.36 -16.75
CA VAL A 548 -22.86 16.22 -17.51
C VAL A 548 -22.00 16.00 -18.76
N LEU A 549 -21.37 14.82 -18.84
CA LEU A 549 -20.47 14.46 -19.93
C LEU A 549 -21.06 13.32 -20.76
N ARG A 550 -21.22 13.53 -22.06
CA ARG A 550 -21.52 12.49 -23.04
C ARG A 550 -20.24 12.02 -23.69
N VAL A 551 -20.05 10.70 -23.73
CA VAL A 551 -18.93 10.02 -24.41
C VAL A 551 -19.52 9.16 -25.52
N ALA A 552 -19.17 9.41 -26.76
CA ALA A 552 -19.75 8.73 -27.91
C ALA A 552 -18.68 8.19 -28.86
N THR A 553 -18.78 6.91 -29.16
CA THR A 553 -18.12 6.25 -30.32
C THR A 553 -18.99 6.35 -31.56
N ALA A 554 -18.57 5.76 -32.69
CA ALA A 554 -19.41 5.70 -33.89
C ALA A 554 -20.71 4.88 -33.70
N HIS A 555 -20.75 3.99 -32.68
CA HIS A 555 -21.84 3.03 -32.53
C HIS A 555 -22.50 3.07 -31.13
N ARG A 556 -21.81 3.55 -30.13
CA ARG A 556 -22.25 3.48 -28.73
C ARG A 556 -21.98 4.79 -27.99
N SER A 557 -22.82 5.08 -27.01
CA SER A 557 -22.71 6.29 -26.21
C SER A 557 -22.96 6.04 -24.73
N LEU A 558 -22.30 6.84 -23.90
CA LEU A 558 -22.42 6.82 -22.45
C LEU A 558 -22.71 8.23 -21.94
N LEU A 559 -23.52 8.35 -20.89
CA LEU A 559 -23.85 9.61 -20.23
C LEU A 559 -23.43 9.55 -18.77
N LEU A 560 -22.50 10.43 -18.39
CA LEU A 560 -22.04 10.65 -17.01
C LEU A 560 -22.71 11.91 -16.49
N THR A 561 -23.47 11.79 -15.41
CA THR A 561 -24.44 12.83 -15.02
C THR A 561 -24.11 13.57 -13.74
N GLY A 562 -23.09 13.07 -12.95
CA GLY A 562 -22.92 13.57 -11.59
C GLY A 562 -24.22 13.45 -10.79
N ASP A 563 -24.52 14.45 -9.99
CA ASP A 563 -25.63 14.45 -9.03
C ASP A 563 -26.80 15.36 -9.44
N ILE A 564 -27.02 15.54 -10.77
CA ILE A 564 -28.15 16.34 -11.26
C ILE A 564 -29.48 15.81 -10.69
N GLY A 565 -30.39 16.76 -10.39
CA GLY A 565 -31.75 16.48 -9.97
C GLY A 565 -32.75 16.54 -11.13
N VAL A 566 -34.03 16.25 -10.83
CA VAL A 566 -35.12 16.25 -11.81
C VAL A 566 -35.23 17.59 -12.57
N ARG A 567 -34.89 18.72 -11.92
CA ARG A 567 -34.93 20.03 -12.54
C ARG A 567 -33.89 20.16 -13.66
N GLU A 568 -32.68 19.76 -13.40
CA GLU A 568 -31.57 19.78 -14.37
C GLU A 568 -31.81 18.74 -15.48
N GLU A 569 -32.39 17.58 -15.15
CA GLU A 569 -32.83 16.59 -16.13
C GLU A 569 -33.87 17.17 -17.11
N GLN A 570 -34.82 17.94 -16.60
CA GLN A 570 -35.81 18.65 -17.44
C GLN A 570 -35.16 19.73 -18.32
N GLY A 571 -34.18 20.46 -17.76
CA GLY A 571 -33.37 21.42 -18.49
C GLY A 571 -32.63 20.77 -19.66
N LEU A 572 -32.01 19.61 -19.44
CA LEU A 572 -31.33 18.84 -20.48
C LEU A 572 -32.31 18.38 -21.58
N ILE A 573 -33.49 17.87 -21.21
CA ILE A 573 -34.51 17.46 -22.19
C ILE A 573 -34.95 18.64 -23.06
N ALA A 574 -35.04 19.84 -22.49
CA ALA A 574 -35.47 21.03 -23.24
C ALA A 574 -34.36 21.65 -24.09
N ALA A 575 -33.10 21.54 -23.68
CA ALA A 575 -31.98 22.24 -24.31
C ALA A 575 -31.15 21.38 -25.27
N VAL A 576 -31.09 20.06 -25.06
CA VAL A 576 -30.23 19.15 -25.82
C VAL A 576 -31.04 18.41 -26.88
N PRO A 577 -30.58 18.34 -28.14
CA PRO A 577 -31.23 17.53 -29.17
C PRO A 577 -31.40 16.07 -28.72
N PRO A 578 -32.53 15.41 -29.05
CA PRO A 578 -32.79 14.04 -28.60
C PRO A 578 -31.68 13.04 -28.96
N GLU A 579 -31.06 13.17 -30.13
CA GLU A 579 -29.95 12.34 -30.61
C GLU A 579 -28.68 12.53 -29.79
N ASP A 580 -28.45 13.72 -29.24
CA ASP A 580 -27.31 14.02 -28.37
C ASP A 580 -27.59 13.70 -26.89
N LEU A 581 -28.85 13.53 -26.49
CA LEU A 581 -29.20 13.11 -25.12
C LEU A 581 -29.28 11.58 -25.01
N ARG A 582 -29.54 10.85 -26.10
CA ARG A 582 -29.55 9.37 -26.08
C ARG A 582 -28.22 8.79 -25.70
N ALA A 583 -28.25 7.77 -24.84
CA ALA A 583 -27.06 7.05 -24.40
C ALA A 583 -27.37 5.60 -24.07
N ASP A 584 -26.55 4.66 -24.57
CA ASP A 584 -26.72 3.22 -24.32
C ASP A 584 -26.43 2.87 -22.87
N VAL A 585 -25.51 3.60 -22.22
CA VAL A 585 -25.20 3.41 -20.79
C VAL A 585 -25.36 4.73 -20.03
N LEU A 586 -26.08 4.67 -18.93
CA LEU A 586 -26.30 5.80 -18.03
C LEU A 586 -25.56 5.55 -16.70
N LEU A 587 -24.65 6.47 -16.34
CA LEU A 587 -24.25 6.59 -14.94
C LEU A 587 -25.39 7.30 -14.20
N VAL A 588 -25.95 6.60 -13.21
CA VAL A 588 -27.21 7.02 -12.58
C VAL A 588 -27.03 8.31 -11.81
N PRO A 589 -27.86 9.33 -12.10
CA PRO A 589 -27.78 10.62 -11.40
C PRO A 589 -27.96 10.46 -9.90
N HIS A 590 -27.14 11.19 -9.13
CA HIS A 590 -27.24 11.32 -7.68
C HIS A 590 -27.36 9.97 -6.97
N HIS A 591 -26.56 8.99 -7.42
CA HIS A 591 -26.49 7.64 -6.87
C HIS A 591 -27.85 6.91 -6.80
N GLY A 592 -28.85 7.36 -7.54
CA GLY A 592 -30.21 6.81 -7.45
C GLY A 592 -31.03 7.41 -6.28
N SER A 593 -30.78 8.67 -5.94
CA SER A 593 -31.61 9.46 -5.01
C SER A 593 -33.03 9.61 -5.53
N GLY A 594 -34.00 9.75 -4.62
CA GLY A 594 -35.39 10.07 -4.96
C GLY A 594 -35.59 11.43 -5.65
N THR A 595 -34.58 12.29 -5.61
CA THR A 595 -34.60 13.62 -6.24
C THR A 595 -34.13 13.63 -7.70
N SER A 596 -33.82 12.47 -8.27
CA SER A 596 -33.26 12.30 -9.61
C SER A 596 -33.92 11.15 -10.39
N SER A 597 -33.43 10.90 -11.57
CA SER A 597 -33.86 9.78 -12.43
C SER A 597 -35.34 9.86 -12.79
N GLY A 598 -35.83 11.02 -13.22
CA GLY A 598 -37.20 11.25 -13.62
C GLY A 598 -37.63 10.34 -14.79
N ALA A 599 -38.89 9.90 -14.81
CA ALA A 599 -39.39 9.02 -15.87
C ALA A 599 -39.28 9.65 -17.28
N ALA A 600 -39.41 10.98 -17.40
CA ALA A 600 -39.21 11.70 -18.65
C ALA A 600 -37.76 11.64 -19.10
N PHE A 601 -36.82 11.81 -18.19
CA PHE A 601 -35.39 11.75 -18.48
C PHE A 601 -34.97 10.36 -18.97
N LEU A 602 -35.41 9.28 -18.29
CA LEU A 602 -35.12 7.91 -18.72
C LEU A 602 -35.71 7.59 -20.09
N ARG A 603 -36.90 8.13 -20.42
CA ARG A 603 -37.47 7.98 -21.76
C ARG A 603 -36.72 8.77 -22.83
N ALA A 604 -36.11 9.90 -22.47
CA ALA A 604 -35.30 10.71 -23.40
C ALA A 604 -33.92 10.07 -23.64
N VAL A 605 -33.25 9.59 -22.57
CA VAL A 605 -31.92 8.97 -22.67
C VAL A 605 -31.99 7.56 -23.26
N GLN A 606 -33.03 6.76 -22.96
CA GLN A 606 -33.24 5.39 -23.42
C GLN A 606 -32.06 4.44 -23.19
N PRO A 607 -31.51 4.32 -21.96
CA PRO A 607 -30.34 3.50 -21.74
C PRO A 607 -30.68 2.00 -21.77
N GLU A 608 -29.79 1.18 -22.35
CA GLU A 608 -29.84 -0.29 -22.25
C GLU A 608 -29.36 -0.75 -20.86
N ALA A 609 -28.39 -0.01 -20.28
CA ALA A 609 -27.81 -0.32 -18.99
C ALA A 609 -27.60 0.93 -18.12
N ALA A 610 -27.70 0.76 -16.82
CA ALA A 610 -27.50 1.81 -15.82
C ALA A 610 -26.53 1.34 -14.73
N VAL A 611 -25.57 2.19 -14.39
CA VAL A 611 -24.56 1.92 -13.34
C VAL A 611 -24.80 2.83 -12.15
N PHE A 612 -25.07 2.23 -11.01
CA PHE A 612 -25.25 2.87 -9.71
C PHE A 612 -23.92 2.80 -8.95
N GLN A 613 -23.27 3.91 -8.70
CA GLN A 613 -22.10 3.96 -7.81
C GLN A 613 -22.56 4.22 -6.38
N LEU A 614 -22.34 3.23 -5.51
CA LEU A 614 -22.94 3.17 -4.18
C LEU A 614 -21.95 2.61 -3.17
N GLY A 615 -22.08 3.05 -1.91
CA GLY A 615 -21.41 2.44 -0.78
C GLY A 615 -22.24 1.32 -0.13
N TYR A 616 -21.57 0.24 0.25
CA TYR A 616 -22.23 -0.84 0.99
C TYR A 616 -22.83 -0.32 2.30
N GLY A 617 -24.12 -0.62 2.52
CA GLY A 617 -24.82 -0.16 3.71
C GLY A 617 -24.90 1.36 3.85
N ASN A 618 -24.93 2.12 2.74
CA ASN A 618 -24.91 3.58 2.78
C ASN A 618 -26.05 4.18 3.60
N ARG A 619 -25.74 5.21 4.38
CA ARG A 619 -26.69 5.89 5.29
C ARG A 619 -27.85 6.59 4.59
N TYR A 620 -27.70 6.91 3.31
CA TYR A 620 -28.70 7.59 2.50
C TYR A 620 -29.78 6.64 1.98
N ARG A 621 -29.58 5.33 2.11
CA ARG A 621 -30.44 4.28 1.57
C ARG A 621 -30.62 4.40 0.06
N HIS A 622 -29.53 4.73 -0.65
CA HIS A 622 -29.51 4.70 -2.10
C HIS A 622 -29.16 3.29 -2.59
N PRO A 623 -29.71 2.86 -3.76
CA PRO A 623 -30.72 3.56 -4.53
C PRO A 623 -32.07 3.50 -3.81
N ARG A 624 -32.89 4.53 -3.96
CA ARG A 624 -34.28 4.53 -3.46
C ARG A 624 -35.07 3.46 -4.19
N ASP A 625 -35.94 2.75 -3.49
CA ASP A 625 -36.70 1.63 -4.04
C ASP A 625 -37.59 2.01 -5.22
N ASP A 626 -38.15 3.21 -5.20
CA ASP A 626 -38.97 3.74 -6.29
C ASP A 626 -38.13 4.03 -7.53
N VAL A 627 -36.91 4.58 -7.37
CA VAL A 627 -35.96 4.79 -8.46
C VAL A 627 -35.49 3.46 -9.00
N TRP A 628 -35.05 2.52 -8.16
CA TRP A 628 -34.62 1.18 -8.59
C TRP A 628 -35.69 0.45 -9.40
N ARG A 629 -36.95 0.50 -8.96
CA ARG A 629 -38.07 -0.08 -9.68
C ARG A 629 -38.38 0.62 -10.99
N ARG A 630 -38.14 1.94 -11.07
CA ARG A 630 -38.37 2.74 -12.28
C ARG A 630 -37.47 2.27 -13.44
N TYR A 631 -36.20 2.03 -13.18
CA TYR A 631 -35.28 1.43 -14.17
C TYR A 631 -35.74 0.03 -14.58
N GLY A 632 -36.09 -0.81 -13.62
CA GLY A 632 -36.57 -2.17 -13.92
C GLY A 632 -37.83 -2.22 -14.76
N ARG A 633 -38.81 -1.33 -14.53
CA ARG A 633 -40.05 -1.22 -15.32
C ARG A 633 -39.79 -0.84 -16.79
N GLN A 634 -38.67 -0.17 -17.05
CA GLN A 634 -38.26 0.18 -18.41
C GLN A 634 -37.33 -0.86 -19.06
N GLY A 635 -37.10 -1.99 -18.41
CA GLY A 635 -36.24 -3.07 -18.93
C GLY A 635 -34.74 -2.74 -18.92
N ILE A 636 -34.32 -1.69 -18.21
CA ILE A 636 -32.91 -1.24 -18.16
C ILE A 636 -32.11 -2.19 -17.26
N ALA A 637 -31.02 -2.75 -17.77
CA ALA A 637 -30.11 -3.57 -16.98
C ALA A 637 -29.41 -2.71 -15.91
N ARG A 638 -29.35 -3.20 -14.65
CA ARG A 638 -28.90 -2.43 -13.49
C ARG A 638 -27.68 -3.06 -12.86
N TYR A 639 -26.61 -2.29 -12.71
CA TYR A 639 -25.34 -2.68 -12.08
C TYR A 639 -25.10 -1.81 -10.86
N ARG A 640 -24.67 -2.43 -9.74
CA ARG A 640 -24.40 -1.74 -8.47
C ARG A 640 -22.98 -2.01 -8.03
N THR A 641 -22.18 -0.96 -7.74
CA THR A 641 -20.79 -1.12 -7.31
C THR A 641 -20.68 -1.75 -5.92
N ASP A 642 -21.60 -1.47 -4.99
CA ASP A 642 -21.61 -2.04 -3.64
C ASP A 642 -21.85 -3.56 -3.63
N GLU A 643 -22.61 -4.09 -4.60
CA GLU A 643 -22.88 -5.53 -4.73
C GLU A 643 -21.86 -6.24 -5.61
N THR A 644 -21.49 -5.63 -6.75
CA THR A 644 -20.72 -6.34 -7.79
C THR A 644 -19.27 -5.84 -7.90
N GLY A 645 -18.87 -4.85 -7.11
CA GLY A 645 -17.57 -4.17 -7.24
C GLY A 645 -17.52 -3.25 -8.46
N ALA A 646 -16.34 -2.80 -8.83
CA ALA A 646 -16.15 -1.95 -10.00
C ALA A 646 -16.79 -2.53 -11.26
N VAL A 647 -17.44 -1.67 -12.06
CA VAL A 647 -18.11 -2.04 -13.31
C VAL A 647 -17.29 -1.54 -14.47
N SER A 648 -16.90 -2.44 -15.37
CA SER A 648 -16.15 -2.13 -16.59
C SER A 648 -17.05 -2.27 -17.81
N ILE A 649 -17.08 -1.24 -18.63
CA ILE A 649 -17.84 -1.12 -19.85
C ILE A 649 -16.83 -0.99 -20.98
N VAL A 650 -16.90 -1.85 -21.98
CA VAL A 650 -16.00 -1.84 -23.14
C VAL A 650 -16.85 -1.85 -24.40
N THR A 651 -16.63 -0.89 -25.28
CA THR A 651 -17.23 -0.90 -26.62
C THR A 651 -16.37 -1.72 -27.57
N ALA A 652 -16.99 -2.39 -28.52
CA ALA A 652 -16.33 -3.11 -29.61
C ALA A 652 -17.24 -3.06 -30.85
N GLY A 653 -17.16 -1.97 -31.61
CA GLY A 653 -18.11 -1.64 -32.66
C GLY A 653 -19.53 -1.51 -32.09
N PRO A 654 -20.52 -2.20 -32.67
CA PRO A 654 -21.89 -2.19 -32.15
C PRO A 654 -22.07 -3.00 -30.86
N ARG A 655 -21.07 -3.78 -30.44
CA ARG A 655 -21.15 -4.60 -29.21
C ARG A 655 -20.80 -3.79 -27.98
N LEU A 656 -21.56 -3.99 -26.92
CA LEU A 656 -21.33 -3.43 -25.60
C LEU A 656 -21.07 -4.57 -24.61
N ALA A 657 -19.87 -4.62 -24.06
CA ALA A 657 -19.51 -5.62 -23.06
C ALA A 657 -19.46 -4.95 -21.68
N ILE A 658 -20.39 -5.32 -20.78
CA ILE A 658 -20.41 -4.86 -19.40
C ILE A 658 -20.04 -6.02 -18.50
N SER A 659 -19.05 -5.81 -17.62
CA SER A 659 -18.60 -6.81 -16.68
C SER A 659 -18.32 -6.17 -15.32
N SER A 660 -18.59 -6.90 -14.24
CA SER A 660 -18.28 -6.43 -12.90
C SER A 660 -17.11 -7.19 -12.29
N PHE A 661 -16.37 -6.53 -11.41
CA PHE A 661 -15.15 -7.08 -10.82
C PHE A 661 -15.41 -8.38 -10.05
N ARG A 662 -16.44 -8.42 -9.20
CA ARG A 662 -16.74 -9.61 -8.38
C ARG A 662 -17.26 -10.78 -9.21
N GLN A 663 -17.82 -10.56 -10.39
CA GLN A 663 -18.22 -11.63 -11.32
C GLN A 663 -17.01 -12.23 -12.04
N ARG A 664 -16.05 -11.39 -12.48
CA ARG A 664 -14.82 -11.86 -13.14
C ARG A 664 -13.84 -12.53 -12.18
N GLU A 665 -13.66 -11.92 -10.99
CA GLU A 665 -12.73 -12.34 -9.96
C GLU A 665 -13.46 -13.08 -8.82
N ARG A 666 -14.17 -14.16 -9.16
CA ARG A 666 -14.85 -14.98 -8.16
C ARG A 666 -13.86 -15.57 -7.18
N ARG A 667 -14.13 -15.38 -5.89
CA ARG A 667 -13.33 -15.95 -4.79
C ARG A 667 -14.27 -16.68 -3.84
N TYR A 668 -13.89 -17.88 -3.37
CA TYR A 668 -14.71 -18.72 -2.49
C TYR A 668 -15.06 -18.07 -1.14
N TRP A 669 -14.29 -17.04 -0.75
CA TRP A 669 -14.54 -16.28 0.49
C TRP A 669 -15.33 -14.98 0.28
N ARG A 670 -15.86 -14.74 -0.88
CA ARG A 670 -16.76 -13.62 -1.20
C ARG A 670 -18.12 -14.18 -1.56
N ASP A 671 -19.17 -13.54 -1.05
CA ASP A 671 -20.52 -13.86 -1.48
C ASP A 671 -20.65 -13.77 -3.00
N ALA A 672 -21.38 -14.71 -3.58
CA ALA A 672 -21.66 -14.65 -5.00
C ALA A 672 -22.44 -13.35 -5.29
N PRO A 673 -21.96 -12.48 -6.20
CA PRO A 673 -22.72 -11.30 -6.55
C PRO A 673 -24.06 -11.71 -7.13
N ALA A 674 -25.12 -11.00 -6.76
CA ALA A 674 -26.42 -11.19 -7.40
C ALA A 674 -26.25 -11.01 -8.91
N ALA A 675 -26.97 -11.81 -9.70
CA ALA A 675 -27.03 -11.58 -11.15
C ALA A 675 -27.54 -10.15 -11.40
N PRO A 676 -27.06 -9.45 -12.46
CA PRO A 676 -27.63 -8.15 -12.83
C PRO A 676 -29.14 -8.30 -13.01
N ARG A 677 -29.91 -7.58 -12.19
CA ARG A 677 -31.37 -7.64 -12.20
C ARG A 677 -31.95 -6.68 -13.19
#